data_8d0eb6bdd5d4d09dee9c737e80c52e70
#
_entry.id   8d0eb6bdd5d4d09dee9c737e80c52e70
#
_cell.length_a   1.000
_cell.length_b   1.000
_cell.length_c   1.000
_cell.angle_alpha   90.00
_cell.angle_beta   90.00
_cell.angle_gamma   90.00
#
_symmetry.space_group_name_H-M   'P 1'
#
loop_
_entity.id
_entity.type
_entity.pdbx_description
1 polymer ?
#
loop_
_entity_poly.entity_id
_entity_poly.type
_entity_poly.pdbx_seq_one_letter_code
_entity_poly.pdbx_strand_id
1 'polypeptide(L)'
;MNRTVKKTMKIAGITLGVILLLLLILPFAFQGKLAKLVKEEGNKMLNAQFDFRTLNISLLRNFPSASVSLEDFWLKGTGPFENDTLIQAGELTAAVNLFSLFGDGGYDISRIIVKDTRVHAIVLEDGRPNWDVMKPSPDAETPEDETAQETFRIKLQKLSVDNLSVVYDDRQGGVFADLSRLEADCSGDFGSDRTVVDLKMETPSLTCRTGGIPLLNKVSLEADMDVDADLAGGKFTLRENMLRLNAIQLNLDGWLAQTKQGMDMDLRLNTNEVGFKELLSLIPAIYAKDFQDLKTDGKVTLNAFARGSIEGNTKVPQFEVNLDVKDAMFRYPSLPAGVEKINISALVRNAGGPLDATEISVAPFDFVLAGNPFSLNATVKTPVSDPDFHLTARGKLDLGKVKEVYPLDDMQLNGLVQADLELGGRLSMVEKEQFEQMQAKGSLRLNQMKLVLKDMPPVDIQQSVFTFSPRYLQLSETTVNIGKNDLTLDSRFENYLGYALKGSTLKGTLNVSSNHLNLNDFMSADTTAAVAEVPADTAAMGVIRVPENIDFQMQAAFRELLFDKMTLTDGKGTLLVRNGTVDMRNLSFNTMGGSVTMNGAYAAPQKKQPELNAAFDMRNISFAQAYQDLGLVQQLAPIFAGLKGNFSGNLQIDTPLDATMSPVMSAVQGKGALSTKDLSLSGVKFIDQVADIVKKPSLKEIKVKDLNIDFEIKDGRVTTKPFDLKLGDYNMNLSGSTGLDQTIDYTGKITMPAGGIASKLGTVDMTIGGTFTSPKVGIDMASLARNAAEQALKGLGEKLGNDSKGSEKKKSVINKALDLFKKKK
;
A
#
# COMPACT_ATOMS: atom_id res chain seq x y z
N MET A 1 80.17 47.77 28.27
CA MET A 1 78.69 48.06 28.23
C MET A 1 78.40 48.96 29.44
N ASN A 2 78.10 50.25 29.21
CA ASN A 2 77.92 51.30 30.19
C ASN A 2 76.87 50.96 31.25
N ARG A 3 77.21 51.29 32.54
CA ARG A 3 76.29 51.02 33.71
C ARG A 3 74.92 51.64 33.53
N THR A 4 74.82 52.73 32.78
CA THR A 4 73.52 53.38 32.38
C THR A 4 72.66 52.51 31.46
N VAL A 5 73.26 51.85 30.45
CA VAL A 5 72.54 50.95 29.50
C VAL A 5 71.94 49.70 30.22
N LYS A 6 72.69 49.16 31.20
CA LYS A 6 72.14 48.02 32.01
C LYS A 6 70.99 48.45 32.97
N LYS A 7 71.02 49.71 33.46
CA LYS A 7 69.87 50.22 34.24
C LYS A 7 68.64 50.49 33.39
N THR A 8 68.86 51.08 32.19
CA THR A 8 67.73 51.32 31.25
C THR A 8 67.12 50.01 30.75
N MET A 9 67.95 49.02 30.45
CA MET A 9 67.45 47.67 30.06
C MET A 9 66.67 46.95 31.19
N LYS A 10 67.12 47.10 32.45
CA LYS A 10 66.41 46.55 33.59
C LYS A 10 65.06 47.25 33.85
N ILE A 11 65.06 48.58 33.78
CA ILE A 11 63.80 49.36 33.89
C ILE A 11 62.82 48.99 32.75
N ALA A 12 63.33 48.98 31.50
CA ALA A 12 62.52 48.55 30.33
C ALA A 12 62.03 47.13 30.53
N GLY A 13 62.81 46.16 31.00
CA GLY A 13 62.37 44.79 31.30
C GLY A 13 61.38 44.72 32.43
N ILE A 14 61.53 45.52 33.50
CA ILE A 14 60.52 45.56 34.57
C ILE A 14 59.21 46.20 34.09
N THR A 15 59.23 47.27 33.31
CA THR A 15 58.10 47.94 32.71
C THR A 15 57.37 47.02 31.77
N LEU A 16 58.09 46.29 30.90
CA LEU A 16 57.52 45.29 30.05
C LEU A 16 56.88 44.16 30.84
N GLY A 17 57.52 43.68 31.89
CA GLY A 17 56.94 42.63 32.78
C GLY A 17 55.69 43.10 33.51
N VAL A 18 55.63 44.37 33.98
CA VAL A 18 54.42 44.96 34.59
C VAL A 18 53.31 45.13 33.56
N ILE A 19 53.61 45.57 32.37
CA ILE A 19 52.61 45.65 31.25
C ILE A 19 52.08 44.27 30.94
N LEU A 20 52.95 43.28 30.80
CA LEU A 20 52.47 41.86 30.55
C LEU A 20 51.64 41.32 31.71
N LEU A 21 52.01 41.65 32.95
CA LEU A 21 51.26 41.23 34.14
C LEU A 21 49.90 41.94 34.21
N LEU A 22 49.81 43.22 33.85
CA LEU A 22 48.56 43.97 33.74
C LEU A 22 47.68 43.42 32.62
N LEU A 23 48.23 43.10 31.44
CA LEU A 23 47.53 42.48 30.37
C LEU A 23 46.98 41.08 30.72
N LEU A 24 47.59 40.38 31.65
CA LEU A 24 47.08 39.10 32.19
C LEU A 24 46.01 39.28 33.24
N ILE A 25 46.05 40.26 34.10
CA ILE A 25 45.16 40.40 35.28
C ILE A 25 43.95 41.24 34.97
N LEU A 26 44.04 42.29 34.13
CA LEU A 26 42.91 43.18 33.78
C LEU A 26 41.67 42.46 33.26
N PRO A 27 41.79 41.49 32.31
CA PRO A 27 40.63 40.78 31.84
C PRO A 27 39.85 40.10 32.93
N PHE A 28 40.55 39.41 33.85
CA PHE A 28 39.88 38.65 34.91
C PHE A 28 39.13 39.57 35.92
N ALA A 29 39.55 40.82 36.07
CA ALA A 29 38.91 41.76 36.99
C ALA A 29 37.55 42.28 36.48
N PHE A 30 37.37 42.34 35.18
CA PHE A 30 36.18 42.96 34.56
C PHE A 30 35.22 41.95 33.85
N GLN A 31 35.64 40.70 33.63
CA GLN A 31 34.85 39.70 32.92
C GLN A 31 33.43 39.55 33.45
N GLY A 32 33.23 39.42 34.77
CA GLY A 32 31.92 39.18 35.35
C GLY A 32 30.95 40.35 35.19
N LYS A 33 31.47 41.61 35.30
CA LYS A 33 30.66 42.81 35.12
C LYS A 33 30.26 42.99 33.65
N LEU A 34 31.20 42.73 32.71
CA LEU A 34 30.95 42.83 31.29
C LEU A 34 29.97 41.73 30.83
N ALA A 35 30.14 40.51 31.31
CA ALA A 35 29.24 39.41 31.02
C ALA A 35 27.79 39.74 31.42
N LYS A 36 27.61 40.31 32.61
CA LYS A 36 26.27 40.75 33.09
C LYS A 36 25.70 41.85 32.21
N LEU A 37 26.49 42.88 31.88
CA LEU A 37 26.07 43.99 31.03
C LEU A 37 25.65 43.50 29.64
N VAL A 38 26.45 42.63 29.01
CA VAL A 38 26.16 42.05 27.69
C VAL A 38 24.83 41.25 27.70
N LYS A 39 24.61 40.44 28.75
CA LYS A 39 23.34 39.70 28.90
C LYS A 39 22.14 40.64 29.10
N GLU A 40 22.26 41.65 29.95
CA GLU A 40 21.17 42.58 30.29
C GLU A 40 20.82 43.49 29.11
N GLU A 41 21.78 44.13 28.48
CA GLU A 41 21.56 45.06 27.36
C GLU A 41 21.18 44.30 26.09
N GLY A 42 21.84 43.17 25.79
CA GLY A 42 21.50 42.37 24.59
C GLY A 42 20.09 41.83 24.64
N ASN A 43 19.62 41.25 25.76
CA ASN A 43 18.24 40.78 25.88
C ASN A 43 17.17 41.90 25.83
N LYS A 44 17.57 43.17 26.17
CA LYS A 44 16.66 44.30 25.98
C LYS A 44 16.44 44.66 24.52
N MET A 45 17.44 44.47 23.66
CA MET A 45 17.44 44.84 22.24
C MET A 45 16.77 43.79 21.37
N LEU A 46 16.57 42.55 21.90
CA LEU A 46 16.12 41.44 21.13
C LEU A 46 14.65 41.03 21.46
N ASN A 47 13.93 40.57 20.44
CA ASN A 47 12.69 39.79 20.54
C ASN A 47 13.00 38.29 20.70
N ALA A 48 14.12 37.98 21.38
CA ALA A 48 14.62 36.64 21.62
C ALA A 48 15.31 36.63 22.98
N GLN A 49 15.59 35.46 23.47
CA GLN A 49 16.39 35.27 24.68
C GLN A 49 17.74 34.68 24.33
N PHE A 50 18.83 35.24 24.82
CA PHE A 50 20.13 34.61 24.72
C PHE A 50 20.82 34.53 26.08
N ASP A 51 21.68 33.57 26.20
CA ASP A 51 22.57 33.42 27.33
C ASP A 51 23.86 32.74 26.90
N PHE A 52 24.90 32.81 27.75
CA PHE A 52 26.17 32.10 27.58
C PHE A 52 26.72 31.74 28.94
N ARG A 53 27.50 30.66 29.01
CA ARG A 53 28.09 30.21 30.28
C ARG A 53 29.21 31.16 30.73
N THR A 54 30.15 31.44 29.84
CA THR A 54 31.37 32.17 30.16
C THR A 54 31.70 33.23 29.10
N LEU A 55 32.10 34.41 29.51
CA LEU A 55 32.69 35.40 28.64
C LEU A 55 34.20 35.50 29.01
N ASN A 56 35.10 35.15 28.08
CA ASN A 56 36.51 35.17 28.24
C ASN A 56 37.15 36.32 27.43
N ILE A 57 38.05 37.05 28.03
CA ILE A 57 38.82 38.10 27.38
C ILE A 57 40.31 37.72 27.47
N SER A 58 40.99 37.66 26.33
CA SER A 58 42.42 37.41 26.25
C SER A 58 43.12 38.54 25.48
N LEU A 59 44.10 39.18 26.15
CA LEU A 59 44.87 40.25 25.55
C LEU A 59 46.22 39.78 24.97
N LEU A 60 46.59 38.52 25.20
CA LEU A 60 47.87 37.96 24.74
C LEU A 60 47.76 37.07 23.53
N ARG A 61 46.63 36.38 23.33
CA ARG A 61 46.45 35.33 22.30
C ARG A 61 46.57 35.87 20.87
N ASN A 62 46.14 37.13 20.64
CA ASN A 62 46.12 37.79 19.34
C ASN A 62 46.67 39.23 19.39
N PHE A 63 47.64 39.55 20.29
CA PHE A 63 48.21 40.90 20.43
C PHE A 63 48.65 41.52 19.10
N PRO A 64 48.28 42.74 18.74
CA PRO A 64 47.68 43.81 19.57
C PRO A 64 46.14 43.76 19.68
N SER A 65 45.48 42.74 19.15
CA SER A 65 44.02 42.54 19.26
C SER A 65 43.64 41.80 20.56
N ALA A 66 42.56 42.21 21.19
CA ALA A 66 41.95 41.48 22.28
C ALA A 66 41.00 40.41 21.69
N SER A 67 41.04 39.18 22.18
CA SER A 67 40.03 38.17 21.85
C SER A 67 38.95 38.17 22.92
N VAL A 68 37.69 38.29 22.48
CA VAL A 68 36.50 38.12 23.32
C VAL A 68 35.79 36.84 22.87
N SER A 69 35.69 35.88 23.78
CA SER A 69 35.04 34.58 23.48
C SER A 69 33.82 34.39 24.37
N LEU A 70 32.73 33.96 23.78
CA LEU A 70 31.52 33.47 24.45
C LEU A 70 31.50 31.94 24.37
N GLU A 71 31.40 31.29 25.52
CA GLU A 71 31.31 29.82 25.60
C GLU A 71 29.91 29.40 25.96
N ASP A 72 29.45 28.31 25.35
CA ASP A 72 28.08 27.75 25.45
C ASP A 72 26.99 28.80 25.22
N PHE A 73 27.17 29.57 24.15
CA PHE A 73 26.18 30.58 23.72
C PHE A 73 24.94 29.93 23.14
N TRP A 74 23.77 30.44 23.50
CA TRP A 74 22.52 30.09 22.83
C TRP A 74 21.63 31.31 22.62
N LEU A 75 20.88 31.28 21.50
CA LEU A 75 19.85 32.26 21.14
C LEU A 75 18.58 31.51 20.85
N LYS A 76 17.51 31.85 21.56
CA LYS A 76 16.21 31.18 21.49
C LYS A 76 15.15 32.19 21.16
N GLY A 77 14.23 31.81 20.28
CA GLY A 77 13.09 32.61 19.90
C GLY A 77 12.08 32.82 21.02
N THR A 78 11.08 33.66 20.77
CA THR A 78 9.94 33.92 21.65
C THR A 78 8.63 33.66 20.90
N GLY A 79 7.50 33.55 21.61
CA GLY A 79 6.19 33.30 21.02
C GLY A 79 6.12 31.94 20.30
N PRO A 80 5.83 31.89 18.98
CA PRO A 80 5.73 30.62 18.27
C PRO A 80 7.06 29.87 18.19
N PHE A 81 8.19 30.52 18.48
CA PHE A 81 9.53 29.96 18.43
C PHE A 81 10.13 29.71 19.83
N GLU A 82 9.35 29.78 20.89
CA GLU A 82 9.86 29.66 22.26
C GLU A 82 10.48 28.29 22.57
N ASN A 83 10.11 27.25 21.79
CA ASN A 83 10.67 25.90 21.89
C ASN A 83 11.84 25.64 20.94
N ASP A 84 12.13 26.59 20.05
CA ASP A 84 13.16 26.46 19.03
C ASP A 84 14.38 27.29 19.38
N THR A 85 15.54 26.65 19.38
CA THR A 85 16.83 27.32 19.56
C THR A 85 17.36 27.67 18.17
N LEU A 86 17.43 28.97 17.85
CA LEU A 86 17.96 29.48 16.60
C LEU A 86 19.44 29.21 16.46
N ILE A 87 20.24 29.55 17.50
CA ILE A 87 21.69 29.34 17.53
C ILE A 87 22.08 28.70 18.83
N GLN A 88 22.92 27.70 18.76
CA GLN A 88 23.64 27.11 19.89
C GLN A 88 25.10 26.95 19.49
N ALA A 89 26.01 27.64 20.17
CA ALA A 89 27.42 27.64 19.82
C ALA A 89 28.28 27.23 21.04
N GLY A 90 29.21 26.35 20.82
CA GLY A 90 30.19 25.98 21.84
C GLY A 90 31.15 27.12 22.13
N GLU A 91 31.68 27.77 21.10
CA GLU A 91 32.55 28.93 21.22
C GLU A 91 32.31 29.92 20.07
N LEU A 92 32.03 31.19 20.42
CA LEU A 92 32.04 32.34 19.51
C LEU A 92 33.14 33.29 19.92
N THR A 93 34.13 33.52 19.06
CA THR A 93 35.28 34.38 19.40
C THR A 93 35.39 35.51 18.38
N ALA A 94 35.54 36.75 18.86
CA ALA A 94 35.88 37.93 18.07
C ALA A 94 37.21 38.47 18.51
N ALA A 95 38.12 38.71 17.57
CA ALA A 95 39.38 39.42 17.82
C ALA A 95 39.20 40.91 17.47
N VAL A 96 39.29 41.79 18.46
CA VAL A 96 39.05 43.21 18.33
C VAL A 96 40.38 43.97 18.58
N ASN A 97 40.71 44.93 17.71
CA ASN A 97 41.90 45.78 17.89
C ASN A 97 41.68 46.69 19.11
N LEU A 98 42.55 46.54 20.11
CA LEU A 98 42.43 47.35 21.34
C LEU A 98 42.51 48.84 21.11
N PHE A 99 43.25 49.29 20.12
CA PHE A 99 43.41 50.71 19.84
C PHE A 99 42.15 51.31 19.18
N SER A 100 41.34 50.53 18.50
CA SER A 100 40.07 50.98 17.94
C SER A 100 38.99 51.24 18.99
N LEU A 101 39.15 50.68 20.21
CA LEU A 101 38.23 50.94 21.34
C LEU A 101 38.38 52.37 21.92
N PHE A 102 39.46 53.05 21.59
CA PHE A 102 39.80 54.39 22.13
C PHE A 102 39.75 55.47 21.06
N GLY A 103 39.37 55.18 19.84
CA GLY A 103 39.30 56.11 18.70
C GLY A 103 37.83 56.31 18.22
N ASP A 104 37.60 57.47 17.60
CA ASP A 104 36.26 57.83 17.06
C ASP A 104 35.92 57.10 15.74
N GLY A 105 36.70 56.08 15.33
CA GLY A 105 36.63 55.45 14.02
C GLY A 105 35.90 54.10 13.93
N GLY A 106 35.16 53.68 15.00
CA GLY A 106 34.46 52.37 15.03
C GLY A 106 35.32 51.22 15.54
N TYR A 107 34.74 50.01 15.69
CA TYR A 107 35.41 48.84 16.24
C TYR A 107 36.08 48.00 15.13
N ASP A 108 37.41 47.85 15.20
CA ASP A 108 38.16 46.97 14.28
C ASP A 108 38.09 45.53 14.73
N ILE A 109 37.15 44.74 14.21
CA ILE A 109 37.08 43.30 14.39
C ILE A 109 37.90 42.65 13.27
N SER A 110 39.07 42.08 13.61
CA SER A 110 39.98 41.49 12.62
C SER A 110 39.70 40.02 12.32
N ARG A 111 39.10 39.29 13.28
CA ARG A 111 38.83 37.85 13.12
C ARG A 111 37.57 37.46 13.88
N ILE A 112 36.77 36.58 13.26
CA ILE A 112 35.66 35.88 13.90
C ILE A 112 35.94 34.38 13.81
N ILE A 113 35.71 33.65 14.91
CA ILE A 113 35.85 32.22 15.00
C ILE A 113 34.53 31.67 15.57
N VAL A 114 33.94 30.73 14.85
CA VAL A 114 32.69 30.05 15.22
C VAL A 114 32.99 28.56 15.36
N LYS A 115 32.77 27.99 16.56
CA LYS A 115 33.03 26.57 16.82
C LYS A 115 31.84 25.84 17.41
N ASP A 116 31.72 24.58 17.03
CA ASP A 116 30.73 23.66 17.57
C ASP A 116 29.34 24.28 17.57
N THR A 117 28.94 24.84 16.44
CA THR A 117 27.73 25.66 16.35
C THR A 117 26.63 24.93 15.61
N ARG A 118 25.41 25.06 16.12
CA ARG A 118 24.18 24.61 15.47
C ARG A 118 23.28 25.81 15.21
N VAL A 119 22.79 25.94 13.99
CA VAL A 119 21.80 26.94 13.57
C VAL A 119 20.57 26.24 13.07
N HIS A 120 19.42 26.60 13.60
CA HIS A 120 18.12 26.08 13.15
C HIS A 120 17.25 27.24 12.69
N ALA A 121 17.27 27.52 11.41
CA ALA A 121 16.52 28.57 10.76
C ALA A 121 15.17 28.02 10.26
N ILE A 122 14.07 28.61 10.71
CA ILE A 122 12.71 28.15 10.41
C ILE A 122 11.91 29.31 9.82
N VAL A 123 11.17 29.04 8.72
CA VAL A 123 10.07 29.87 8.23
C VAL A 123 8.78 29.11 8.44
N LEU A 124 7.84 29.70 9.17
CA LEU A 124 6.52 29.12 9.42
C LEU A 124 5.66 29.14 8.14
N GLU A 125 4.55 28.40 8.15
CA GLU A 125 3.57 28.41 7.04
C GLU A 125 2.98 29.78 6.74
N ASP A 126 2.94 30.68 7.74
CA ASP A 126 2.51 32.07 7.60
C ASP A 126 3.61 33.03 7.15
N GLY A 127 4.82 32.52 6.85
CA GLY A 127 5.95 33.26 6.33
C GLY A 127 6.81 33.94 7.39
N ARG A 128 6.53 33.79 8.68
CA ARG A 128 7.37 34.39 9.75
C ARG A 128 8.66 33.60 9.96
N PRO A 129 9.84 34.23 9.87
CA PRO A 129 11.10 33.58 10.14
C PRO A 129 11.46 33.66 11.64
N ASN A 130 12.21 32.67 12.16
CA ASN A 130 12.67 32.69 13.54
C ASN A 130 13.94 33.53 13.76
N TRP A 131 14.57 34.06 12.72
CA TRP A 131 15.77 34.91 12.80
C TRP A 131 15.47 36.42 12.80
N ASP A 132 14.21 36.84 12.68
CA ASP A 132 13.79 38.22 12.90
C ASP A 132 13.69 38.49 14.40
N VAL A 133 14.87 38.58 15.01
CA VAL A 133 15.01 38.68 16.47
C VAL A 133 15.29 40.10 16.98
N MET A 134 15.44 41.09 16.11
CA MET A 134 15.69 42.47 16.49
C MET A 134 14.39 43.18 16.85
N LYS A 135 14.37 43.93 17.96
CA LYS A 135 13.28 44.87 18.23
C LYS A 135 13.36 46.06 17.31
N PRO A 136 12.22 46.56 16.77
CA PRO A 136 12.23 47.83 16.03
C PRO A 136 12.79 48.95 16.92
N SER A 137 13.69 49.74 16.37
CA SER A 137 14.30 50.87 17.10
C SER A 137 13.21 51.91 17.39
N PRO A 138 13.12 52.44 18.64
CA PRO A 138 12.11 53.44 18.98
C PRO A 138 12.21 54.76 18.16
N ASP A 139 13.36 55.01 17.52
CA ASP A 139 13.67 56.24 16.77
C ASP A 139 13.46 56.16 15.27
N ALA A 140 12.71 55.13 14.75
CA ALA A 140 12.47 54.97 13.33
C ALA A 140 11.36 55.86 12.70
N GLU A 141 10.81 56.82 13.43
CA GLU A 141 9.72 57.70 12.95
C GLU A 141 10.12 59.13 12.49
N THR A 142 11.41 59.41 12.30
CA THR A 142 11.80 60.69 11.69
C THR A 142 12.77 60.46 10.53
N PRO A 143 12.36 60.75 9.27
CA PRO A 143 13.29 60.78 8.14
C PRO A 143 13.86 62.20 8.02
N GLU A 144 14.90 62.55 8.77
CA GLU A 144 15.76 63.74 8.53
C GLU A 144 16.93 63.73 9.52
N ASP A 145 17.99 62.99 9.16
CA ASP A 145 19.39 63.41 9.32
C ASP A 145 20.34 62.35 8.77
N GLU A 146 20.76 62.51 7.52
CA GLU A 146 21.76 61.70 6.84
C GLU A 146 23.20 61.90 7.44
N THR A 147 23.36 62.46 8.60
CA THR A 147 24.67 62.80 9.14
C THR A 147 25.08 62.06 10.40
N ALA A 148 24.31 61.07 10.89
CA ALA A 148 24.70 60.26 12.06
C ALA A 148 24.61 58.73 11.80
N GLN A 149 24.93 58.27 10.61
CA GLN A 149 25.42 56.91 10.50
C GLN A 149 26.84 56.86 11.07
N GLU A 150 26.96 56.61 12.38
CA GLU A 150 28.21 56.07 12.92
C GLU A 150 28.45 54.77 12.15
N THR A 151 29.32 54.87 11.15
CA THR A 151 29.75 53.75 10.32
C THR A 151 30.44 52.72 11.21
N PHE A 152 29.71 51.73 11.65
CA PHE A 152 30.26 50.53 12.25
C PHE A 152 31.15 49.86 11.18
N ARG A 153 32.39 50.27 11.07
CA ARG A 153 33.35 49.68 10.13
C ARG A 153 33.92 48.43 10.76
N ILE A 154 33.37 47.27 10.34
CA ILE A 154 33.98 45.98 10.69
C ILE A 154 35.11 45.75 9.70
N LYS A 155 36.38 45.86 10.14
CA LYS A 155 37.56 45.51 9.35
C LYS A 155 37.89 44.03 9.52
N LEU A 156 36.92 43.18 9.18
CA LEU A 156 37.11 41.73 9.22
C LEU A 156 38.17 41.32 8.19
N GLN A 157 39.14 40.54 8.63
CA GLN A 157 40.16 39.95 7.78
C GLN A 157 40.04 38.44 7.65
N LYS A 158 39.47 37.80 8.66
CA LYS A 158 39.32 36.35 8.68
C LYS A 158 38.07 35.90 9.42
N LEU A 159 37.30 35.06 8.79
CA LEU A 159 36.23 34.26 9.40
C LEU A 159 36.63 32.79 9.35
N SER A 160 36.68 32.14 10.49
CA SER A 160 36.94 30.70 10.61
C SER A 160 35.73 30.02 11.25
N VAL A 161 35.26 28.95 10.62
CA VAL A 161 34.15 28.15 11.07
C VAL A 161 34.66 26.72 11.24
N ASP A 162 34.42 26.15 12.42
CA ASP A 162 34.82 24.81 12.80
C ASP A 162 33.60 24.09 13.37
N ASN A 163 33.15 23.02 12.71
CA ASN A 163 32.01 22.19 13.09
C ASN A 163 30.66 22.96 13.20
N LEU A 164 30.27 23.67 12.14
CA LEU A 164 28.97 24.33 12.06
C LEU A 164 27.94 23.39 11.39
N SER A 165 26.79 23.24 12.01
CA SER A 165 25.64 22.57 11.42
C SER A 165 24.46 23.54 11.26
N VAL A 166 23.85 23.56 10.07
CA VAL A 166 22.76 24.46 9.74
C VAL A 166 21.58 23.65 9.21
N VAL A 167 20.44 23.80 9.86
CA VAL A 167 19.16 23.32 9.34
C VAL A 167 18.32 24.52 8.93
N TYR A 168 17.87 24.54 7.70
CA TYR A 168 16.91 25.50 7.15
C TYR A 168 15.61 24.79 6.82
N ASP A 169 14.52 25.17 7.47
CA ASP A 169 13.17 24.57 7.32
C ASP A 169 12.18 25.66 6.93
N ASP A 170 12.00 25.87 5.63
CA ASP A 170 11.01 26.80 5.08
C ASP A 170 9.71 26.02 4.76
N ARG A 171 8.77 26.07 5.69
CA ARG A 171 7.47 25.41 5.60
C ARG A 171 6.53 26.12 4.63
N GLN A 172 6.69 27.42 4.44
CA GLN A 172 5.90 28.18 3.47
C GLN A 172 6.35 27.87 2.03
N GLY A 173 7.64 27.88 1.79
CA GLY A 173 8.24 27.62 0.46
C GLY A 173 8.41 26.13 0.15
N GLY A 174 8.23 25.24 1.16
CA GLY A 174 8.45 23.81 1.01
C GLY A 174 9.91 23.45 0.75
N VAL A 175 10.86 24.28 1.24
CA VAL A 175 12.30 24.06 1.08
C VAL A 175 12.91 23.60 2.39
N PHE A 176 13.67 22.53 2.32
CA PHE A 176 14.45 22.02 3.46
C PHE A 176 15.90 21.84 3.07
N ALA A 177 16.83 22.36 3.89
CA ALA A 177 18.24 22.12 3.75
C ALA A 177 18.87 21.76 5.10
N ASP A 178 19.75 20.75 5.08
CA ASP A 178 20.54 20.32 6.24
C ASP A 178 22.00 20.22 5.80
N LEU A 179 22.83 21.03 6.41
CA LEU A 179 24.27 21.09 6.22
C LEU A 179 24.92 20.74 7.55
N SER A 180 25.71 19.70 7.56
CA SER A 180 26.27 19.15 8.80
C SER A 180 27.77 19.25 8.83
N ARG A 181 28.34 19.72 9.96
CA ARG A 181 29.78 19.80 10.22
C ARG A 181 30.54 20.58 9.14
N LEU A 182 30.06 21.78 8.82
CA LEU A 182 30.79 22.71 7.94
C LEU A 182 32.08 23.16 8.60
N GLU A 183 33.19 23.03 7.89
CA GLU A 183 34.44 23.69 8.14
C GLU A 183 34.63 24.75 7.05
N ALA A 184 34.98 25.98 7.43
CA ALA A 184 35.22 27.04 6.47
C ALA A 184 36.25 28.05 6.99
N ASP A 185 37.12 28.44 6.10
CA ASP A 185 38.03 29.58 6.25
C ASP A 185 37.74 30.59 5.14
N CYS A 186 37.45 31.82 5.54
CA CYS A 186 37.20 32.92 4.64
C CYS A 186 38.17 34.07 5.04
N SER A 187 38.98 34.53 4.11
CA SER A 187 39.94 35.61 4.37
C SER A 187 39.86 36.69 3.26
N GLY A 188 40.09 37.96 3.70
CA GLY A 188 40.02 39.11 2.84
C GLY A 188 40.05 40.41 3.64
N ASP A 189 40.21 41.56 3.03
CA ASP A 189 40.10 42.86 3.69
C ASP A 189 38.69 43.43 3.54
N PHE A 190 37.77 42.96 4.39
CA PHE A 190 36.35 43.35 4.36
C PHE A 190 36.12 44.81 4.84
N GLY A 191 37.19 45.53 5.25
CA GLY A 191 37.13 46.95 5.56
C GLY A 191 37.43 47.85 4.35
N SER A 192 37.88 47.30 3.25
CA SER A 192 38.19 48.00 2.01
C SER A 192 37.00 47.92 1.04
N ASP A 193 36.86 48.95 0.18
CA ASP A 193 35.84 48.97 -0.86
C ASP A 193 35.98 47.81 -1.87
N ARG A 194 37.22 47.31 -2.05
CA ARG A 194 37.57 46.18 -2.95
C ARG A 194 38.57 45.26 -2.27
N THR A 195 38.31 43.96 -2.39
CA THR A 195 39.18 42.91 -1.84
C THR A 195 39.11 41.63 -2.69
N VAL A 196 40.15 40.81 -2.56
CA VAL A 196 40.05 39.40 -3.00
C VAL A 196 39.74 38.60 -1.75
N VAL A 197 38.67 37.86 -1.83
CA VAL A 197 38.21 36.94 -0.79
C VAL A 197 38.64 35.52 -1.17
N ASP A 198 39.50 34.92 -0.34
CA ASP A 198 39.84 33.50 -0.39
C ASP A 198 38.87 32.75 0.54
N LEU A 199 38.08 31.85 -0.03
CA LEU A 199 37.09 31.02 0.65
C LEU A 199 37.39 29.55 0.42
N LYS A 200 37.67 28.84 1.48
CA LYS A 200 37.76 27.37 1.49
C LYS A 200 36.73 26.84 2.46
N MET A 201 35.93 25.92 1.98
CA MET A 201 34.92 25.28 2.83
C MET A 201 34.71 23.82 2.45
N GLU A 202 34.36 23.02 3.46
CA GLU A 202 34.02 21.64 3.30
C GLU A 202 32.92 21.22 4.26
N THR A 203 32.04 20.33 3.80
CA THR A 203 31.06 19.65 4.64
C THR A 203 30.87 18.22 4.15
N PRO A 204 30.82 17.25 5.07
CA PRO A 204 30.61 15.85 4.69
C PRO A 204 29.16 15.53 4.31
N SER A 205 28.20 16.40 4.61
CA SER A 205 26.79 16.10 4.37
C SER A 205 25.97 17.36 4.14
N LEU A 206 25.50 17.49 2.92
CA LEU A 206 24.50 18.46 2.47
C LEU A 206 23.28 17.74 1.96
N THR A 207 22.12 18.00 2.55
CA THR A 207 20.81 17.53 2.09
C THR A 207 19.98 18.73 1.68
N CYS A 208 19.32 18.65 0.52
CA CYS A 208 18.40 19.68 0.05
C CYS A 208 17.17 19.03 -0.55
N ARG A 209 15.98 19.50 -0.16
CA ARG A 209 14.68 19.04 -0.66
C ARG A 209 13.81 20.23 -1.02
N THR A 210 12.98 20.09 -2.05
CA THR A 210 11.96 21.07 -2.40
C THR A 210 10.66 20.34 -2.75
N GLY A 211 9.53 20.78 -2.20
CA GLY A 211 8.25 20.11 -2.39
C GLY A 211 8.28 18.62 -2.00
N GLY A 212 9.09 18.22 -1.02
CA GLY A 212 9.30 16.83 -0.61
C GLY A 212 10.24 16.02 -1.51
N ILE A 213 10.67 16.56 -2.66
CA ILE A 213 11.59 15.89 -3.61
C ILE A 213 13.04 16.14 -3.17
N PRO A 214 13.85 15.10 -2.93
CA PRO A 214 15.26 15.25 -2.60
C PRO A 214 16.05 15.65 -3.86
N LEU A 215 16.64 16.86 -3.86
CA LEU A 215 17.56 17.34 -4.89
C LEU A 215 18.98 16.85 -4.61
N LEU A 216 19.42 16.97 -3.36
CA LEU A 216 20.67 16.45 -2.83
C LEU A 216 20.36 15.68 -1.55
N ASN A 217 21.03 14.55 -1.32
CA ASN A 217 20.84 13.77 -0.12
C ASN A 217 22.16 13.27 0.44
N LYS A 218 22.61 13.92 1.51
CA LYS A 218 23.88 13.63 2.22
C LYS A 218 25.10 13.66 1.29
N VAL A 219 25.15 14.66 0.41
CA VAL A 219 26.25 14.89 -0.53
C VAL A 219 27.36 15.64 0.19
N SER A 220 28.63 15.23 0.04
CA SER A 220 29.76 16.04 0.50
C SER A 220 29.96 17.22 -0.45
N LEU A 221 30.26 18.37 0.12
CA LEU A 221 30.59 19.58 -0.64
C LEU A 221 31.97 20.10 -0.19
N GLU A 222 32.81 20.39 -1.15
CA GLU A 222 34.08 21.09 -0.97
C GLU A 222 34.10 22.29 -1.93
N ALA A 223 34.53 23.44 -1.49
CA ALA A 223 34.71 24.62 -2.34
C ALA A 223 36.04 25.30 -2.04
N ASP A 224 36.75 25.69 -3.10
CA ASP A 224 37.96 26.49 -3.07
C ASP A 224 37.76 27.64 -4.06
N MET A 225 37.62 28.87 -3.53
CA MET A 225 37.06 29.99 -4.28
C MET A 225 37.90 31.26 -4.04
N ASP A 226 38.36 31.86 -5.11
CA ASP A 226 38.88 33.20 -5.17
C ASP A 226 37.82 34.16 -5.74
N VAL A 227 37.39 35.12 -4.95
CA VAL A 227 36.34 36.07 -5.31
C VAL A 227 36.85 37.50 -5.27
N ASP A 228 36.89 38.13 -6.44
CA ASP A 228 37.09 39.60 -6.55
C ASP A 228 35.82 40.32 -6.07
N ALA A 229 35.83 40.86 -4.85
CA ALA A 229 34.70 41.51 -4.22
C ALA A 229 34.82 43.04 -4.31
N ASP A 230 33.93 43.69 -5.02
CA ASP A 230 33.66 45.14 -4.92
C ASP A 230 32.54 45.31 -3.87
N LEU A 231 32.94 45.51 -2.62
CA LEU A 231 32.01 45.58 -1.50
C LEU A 231 31.15 46.86 -1.53
N ALA A 232 31.72 47.98 -2.03
CA ALA A 232 31.02 49.25 -2.17
C ALA A 232 29.99 49.18 -3.31
N GLY A 233 30.33 48.50 -4.41
CA GLY A 233 29.46 48.29 -5.57
C GLY A 233 28.58 47.05 -5.48
N GLY A 234 28.73 46.21 -4.43
CA GLY A 234 27.96 44.97 -4.25
C GLY A 234 28.21 43.93 -5.35
N LYS A 235 29.38 43.93 -6.01
CA LYS A 235 29.70 43.02 -7.14
C LYS A 235 30.80 42.02 -6.75
N PHE A 236 30.54 40.73 -7.01
CA PHE A 236 31.43 39.62 -6.73
C PHE A 236 31.77 38.92 -8.03
N THR A 237 33.05 38.86 -8.40
CA THR A 237 33.54 38.20 -9.60
C THR A 237 34.29 36.94 -9.23
N LEU A 238 33.84 35.83 -9.77
CA LEU A 238 34.36 34.48 -9.54
C LEU A 238 35.37 34.15 -10.65
N ARG A 239 36.56 33.69 -10.29
CA ARG A 239 37.62 33.35 -11.26
C ARG A 239 38.20 31.98 -10.89
N GLU A 240 38.08 31.02 -11.80
CA GLU A 240 38.69 29.68 -11.70
C GLU A 240 38.31 28.96 -10.37
N ASN A 241 37.07 29.11 -9.94
CA ASN A 241 36.61 28.56 -8.68
C ASN A 241 36.25 27.09 -8.83
N MET A 242 36.61 26.29 -7.85
CA MET A 242 36.34 24.86 -7.79
C MET A 242 35.24 24.57 -6.76
N LEU A 243 34.26 23.79 -7.19
CA LEU A 243 33.29 23.13 -6.32
C LEU A 243 33.41 21.62 -6.51
N ARG A 244 33.34 20.85 -5.45
CA ARG A 244 33.31 19.40 -5.54
C ARG A 244 32.07 18.88 -4.79
N LEU A 245 31.19 18.17 -5.52
CA LEU A 245 30.04 17.49 -4.97
C LEU A 245 30.30 15.97 -5.00
N ASN A 246 30.50 15.36 -3.83
CA ASN A 246 31.05 14.01 -3.74
C ASN A 246 32.34 13.89 -4.59
N ALA A 247 32.29 13.07 -5.65
CA ALA A 247 33.40 12.86 -6.54
C ALA A 247 33.39 13.78 -7.79
N ILE A 248 32.33 14.58 -7.99
CA ILE A 248 32.20 15.46 -9.17
C ILE A 248 32.85 16.81 -8.92
N GLN A 249 33.90 17.14 -9.67
CA GLN A 249 34.50 18.44 -9.67
C GLN A 249 33.83 19.34 -10.72
N LEU A 250 33.43 20.53 -10.31
CA LEU A 250 32.78 21.58 -11.06
C LEU A 250 33.64 22.83 -11.07
N ASN A 251 33.77 23.47 -12.20
CA ASN A 251 34.41 24.79 -12.32
C ASN A 251 33.29 25.83 -12.38
N LEU A 252 33.39 26.86 -11.55
CA LEU A 252 32.43 27.95 -11.45
C LEU A 252 33.10 29.29 -11.78
N ASP A 253 32.60 29.96 -12.79
CA ASP A 253 33.08 31.26 -13.26
C ASP A 253 31.92 32.24 -13.41
N GLY A 254 32.23 33.52 -13.39
CA GLY A 254 31.27 34.55 -13.68
C GLY A 254 31.24 35.68 -12.66
N TRP A 255 30.07 36.27 -12.46
CA TRP A 255 29.87 37.33 -11.47
C TRP A 255 28.42 37.38 -10.97
N LEU A 256 28.30 37.95 -9.77
CA LEU A 256 27.04 38.30 -9.11
C LEU A 256 27.09 39.77 -8.73
N ALA A 257 25.99 40.50 -8.83
CA ALA A 257 25.88 41.87 -8.37
C ALA A 257 24.56 42.11 -7.66
N GLN A 258 24.62 42.63 -6.45
CA GLN A 258 23.43 43.02 -5.69
C GLN A 258 22.80 44.28 -6.29
N THR A 259 21.48 44.30 -6.43
CA THR A 259 20.69 45.43 -6.93
C THR A 259 19.61 45.79 -5.91
N LYS A 260 18.94 46.92 -6.12
CA LYS A 260 17.81 47.33 -5.25
C LYS A 260 16.61 46.39 -5.29
N GLN A 261 16.48 45.60 -6.36
CA GLN A 261 15.33 44.70 -6.61
C GLN A 261 15.66 43.22 -6.45
N GLY A 262 16.93 42.87 -6.26
CA GLY A 262 17.38 41.48 -6.15
C GLY A 262 18.86 41.34 -6.50
N MET A 263 19.20 40.46 -7.44
CA MET A 263 20.55 40.12 -7.80
C MET A 263 20.69 39.93 -9.31
N ASP A 264 21.66 40.56 -9.91
CA ASP A 264 22.08 40.33 -11.29
C ASP A 264 23.22 39.33 -11.34
N MET A 265 23.29 38.50 -12.36
CA MET A 265 24.31 37.48 -12.50
C MET A 265 24.65 37.12 -13.95
N ASP A 266 25.87 36.64 -14.17
CA ASP A 266 26.31 35.87 -15.35
C ASP A 266 27.25 34.78 -14.82
N LEU A 267 26.70 33.60 -14.53
CA LEU A 267 27.40 32.47 -13.95
C LEU A 267 27.50 31.33 -14.97
N ARG A 268 28.60 30.63 -14.97
CA ARG A 268 28.84 29.42 -15.74
C ARG A 268 29.42 28.36 -14.86
N LEU A 269 28.85 27.17 -14.96
CA LEU A 269 29.25 25.98 -14.25
C LEU A 269 29.53 24.87 -15.28
N ASN A 270 30.69 24.27 -15.21
CA ASN A 270 31.02 23.15 -16.09
C ASN A 270 31.85 22.11 -15.36
N THR A 271 31.74 20.86 -15.83
CA THR A 271 32.66 19.80 -15.46
C THR A 271 33.73 19.66 -16.52
N ASN A 272 34.93 19.28 -16.15
CA ASN A 272 35.76 18.48 -17.06
C ASN A 272 35.06 17.12 -17.28
N GLU A 273 35.43 16.37 -18.33
CA GLU A 273 34.90 15.00 -18.46
C GLU A 273 35.13 14.22 -17.18
N VAL A 274 34.01 13.84 -16.51
CA VAL A 274 34.03 12.97 -15.33
C VAL A 274 33.55 11.58 -15.69
N GLY A 275 33.91 10.59 -14.94
CA GLY A 275 33.45 9.24 -15.16
C GLY A 275 31.99 9.06 -14.72
N PHE A 276 31.35 8.04 -15.22
CA PHE A 276 29.96 7.71 -14.86
C PHE A 276 29.81 7.31 -13.37
N LYS A 277 30.87 6.78 -12.75
CA LYS A 277 30.89 6.44 -11.32
C LYS A 277 30.64 7.66 -10.44
N GLU A 278 31.26 8.76 -10.79
CA GLU A 278 31.14 10.03 -10.09
C GLU A 278 29.70 10.54 -10.12
N LEU A 279 29.03 10.46 -11.27
CA LEU A 279 27.59 10.80 -11.37
C LEU A 279 26.71 9.90 -10.49
N LEU A 280 26.96 8.59 -10.48
CA LEU A 280 26.22 7.64 -9.63
C LEU A 280 26.35 7.97 -8.14
N SER A 281 27.45 8.61 -7.71
CA SER A 281 27.66 9.03 -6.33
C SER A 281 26.64 10.06 -5.83
N LEU A 282 25.95 10.76 -6.73
CA LEU A 282 24.90 11.72 -6.38
C LEU A 282 23.53 11.05 -6.19
N ILE A 283 23.35 9.80 -6.65
CA ILE A 283 22.10 9.07 -6.48
C ILE A 283 21.97 8.62 -5.02
N PRO A 284 20.84 8.94 -4.34
CA PRO A 284 20.63 8.52 -2.96
C PRO A 284 20.75 7.01 -2.77
N ALA A 285 21.44 6.58 -1.71
CA ALA A 285 21.69 5.17 -1.41
C ALA A 285 20.43 4.30 -1.22
N ILE A 286 19.27 4.94 -0.96
CA ILE A 286 17.98 4.23 -0.87
C ILE A 286 17.52 3.63 -2.21
N TYR A 287 17.99 4.18 -3.33
CA TYR A 287 17.69 3.69 -4.69
C TYR A 287 18.76 2.75 -5.23
N ALA A 288 19.86 2.61 -4.52
CA ALA A 288 21.02 1.89 -4.99
C ALA A 288 21.71 1.18 -3.82
N LYS A 289 21.38 -0.06 -3.61
CA LYS A 289 22.19 -0.94 -2.74
C LYS A 289 23.58 -1.09 -3.38
N ASP A 290 24.61 -0.60 -2.65
CA ASP A 290 26.03 -0.87 -2.92
C ASP A 290 26.60 -0.41 -4.27
N PHE A 291 26.49 0.90 -4.58
CA PHE A 291 27.21 1.48 -5.75
C PHE A 291 28.74 1.47 -5.62
N GLN A 292 29.28 1.29 -4.43
CA GLN A 292 30.73 1.45 -4.17
C GLN A 292 31.58 0.42 -4.96
N ASP A 293 31.04 -0.79 -5.16
CA ASP A 293 31.75 -1.89 -5.83
C ASP A 293 31.42 -2.03 -7.32
N LEU A 294 30.58 -1.13 -7.88
CA LEU A 294 30.20 -1.20 -9.29
C LEU A 294 31.41 -1.00 -10.19
N LYS A 295 31.55 -1.89 -11.18
CA LYS A 295 32.38 -1.62 -12.35
C LYS A 295 31.61 -0.70 -13.28
N THR A 296 32.18 0.46 -13.56
CA THR A 296 31.56 1.49 -14.41
C THR A 296 32.57 1.98 -15.42
N ASP A 297 32.07 2.41 -16.57
CA ASP A 297 32.80 3.14 -17.59
C ASP A 297 31.85 4.16 -18.21
N GLY A 298 32.38 5.10 -18.98
CA GLY A 298 31.59 6.12 -19.65
C GLY A 298 31.91 7.53 -19.18
N LYS A 299 31.53 8.48 -20.00
CA LYS A 299 31.84 9.89 -19.84
C LYS A 299 30.60 10.69 -19.53
N VAL A 300 30.73 11.60 -18.58
CA VAL A 300 29.69 12.54 -18.19
C VAL A 300 30.21 13.96 -18.35
N THR A 301 29.40 14.81 -18.93
CA THR A 301 29.64 16.26 -18.98
C THR A 301 28.42 16.98 -18.44
N LEU A 302 28.66 17.97 -17.58
CA LEU A 302 27.63 18.87 -17.08
C LEU A 302 28.03 20.29 -17.44
N ASN A 303 27.18 21.01 -18.16
CA ASN A 303 27.33 22.41 -18.45
C ASN A 303 26.08 23.14 -17.99
N ALA A 304 26.27 24.24 -17.28
CA ALA A 304 25.17 25.08 -16.87
C ALA A 304 25.56 26.57 -16.96
N PHE A 305 24.56 27.40 -17.17
CA PHE A 305 24.71 28.83 -17.01
C PHE A 305 23.45 29.45 -16.39
N ALA A 306 23.65 30.61 -15.76
CA ALA A 306 22.58 31.47 -15.30
C ALA A 306 22.94 32.93 -15.65
N ARG A 307 22.09 33.64 -16.39
CA ARG A 307 22.34 35.01 -16.84
C ARG A 307 21.08 35.88 -16.71
N GLY A 308 21.24 37.06 -16.11
CA GLY A 308 20.18 38.03 -15.91
C GLY A 308 19.89 38.25 -14.43
N SER A 309 18.64 38.61 -14.09
CA SER A 309 18.26 39.06 -12.76
C SER A 309 17.36 38.06 -12.05
N ILE A 310 17.59 37.92 -10.75
CA ILE A 310 16.59 37.35 -9.82
C ILE A 310 15.88 38.53 -9.14
N GLU A 311 14.56 38.56 -9.21
CA GLU A 311 13.71 39.60 -8.61
C GLU A 311 12.65 38.93 -7.75
N GLY A 312 12.89 38.82 -6.44
CA GLY A 312 12.02 38.10 -5.51
C GLY A 312 11.76 36.64 -5.93
N ASN A 313 10.53 36.18 -5.72
CA ASN A 313 10.09 34.85 -6.12
C ASN A 313 9.41 34.81 -7.51
N THR A 314 9.39 35.95 -8.23
CA THR A 314 8.59 36.11 -9.45
C THR A 314 9.38 35.96 -10.74
N LYS A 315 10.69 36.21 -10.67
CA LYS A 315 11.54 36.20 -11.85
C LYS A 315 12.86 35.49 -11.58
N VAL A 316 13.15 34.49 -12.36
CA VAL A 316 14.48 33.84 -12.40
C VAL A 316 15.27 34.32 -13.63
N PRO A 317 16.63 34.28 -13.58
CA PRO A 317 17.45 34.58 -14.75
C PRO A 317 17.19 33.55 -15.86
N GLN A 318 17.60 33.84 -17.06
CA GLN A 318 17.78 32.82 -18.06
C GLN A 318 18.78 31.79 -17.57
N PHE A 319 18.40 30.51 -17.55
CA PHE A 319 19.32 29.45 -17.20
C PHE A 319 19.16 28.23 -18.10
N GLU A 320 20.23 27.46 -18.18
CA GLU A 320 20.26 26.18 -18.85
C GLU A 320 21.22 25.25 -18.10
N VAL A 321 20.79 24.01 -17.94
CA VAL A 321 21.59 22.92 -17.38
C VAL A 321 21.52 21.75 -18.34
N ASN A 322 22.66 21.38 -18.90
CA ASN A 322 22.86 20.27 -19.81
C ASN A 322 23.68 19.19 -19.13
N LEU A 323 23.13 17.99 -19.03
CA LEU A 323 23.83 16.78 -18.60
C LEU A 323 23.86 15.79 -19.76
N ASP A 324 25.04 15.45 -20.21
CA ASP A 324 25.28 14.43 -21.23
C ASP A 324 26.07 13.25 -20.64
N VAL A 325 25.51 12.05 -20.79
CA VAL A 325 26.17 10.78 -20.50
C VAL A 325 26.40 10.04 -21.81
N LYS A 326 27.63 9.62 -22.12
CA LYS A 326 28.01 8.96 -23.37
C LYS A 326 28.64 7.62 -23.12
N ASP A 327 28.14 6.61 -23.83
CA ASP A 327 28.61 5.22 -23.85
C ASP A 327 28.90 4.66 -22.46
N ALA A 328 28.07 5.06 -21.49
CA ALA A 328 28.26 4.62 -20.13
C ALA A 328 27.79 3.16 -19.92
N MET A 329 28.40 2.54 -18.93
CA MET A 329 28.02 1.19 -18.50
C MET A 329 28.19 1.06 -17.00
N PHE A 330 27.40 0.16 -16.43
CA PHE A 330 27.66 -0.34 -15.08
C PHE A 330 27.40 -1.85 -14.98
N ARG A 331 28.17 -2.49 -14.09
CA ARG A 331 28.02 -3.90 -13.76
C ARG A 331 28.36 -4.18 -12.33
N TYR A 332 27.55 -4.95 -11.65
CA TYR A 332 27.88 -5.52 -10.34
C TYR A 332 28.99 -6.57 -10.46
N PRO A 333 30.03 -6.54 -9.62
CA PRO A 333 31.14 -7.52 -9.72
C PRO A 333 30.70 -8.98 -9.60
N SER A 334 29.65 -9.24 -8.83
CA SER A 334 29.06 -10.55 -8.61
C SER A 334 28.20 -11.05 -9.77
N LEU A 335 27.88 -10.18 -10.75
CA LEU A 335 26.95 -10.51 -11.83
C LEU A 335 27.68 -10.60 -13.19
N PRO A 336 27.25 -11.52 -14.08
CA PRO A 336 27.92 -11.79 -15.34
C PRO A 336 27.73 -10.69 -16.40
N ALA A 337 26.62 -9.97 -16.36
CA ALA A 337 26.28 -8.93 -17.34
C ALA A 337 26.06 -7.57 -16.66
N GLY A 338 25.94 -6.52 -17.46
CA GLY A 338 25.70 -5.14 -17.00
C GLY A 338 24.70 -4.43 -17.89
N VAL A 339 24.45 -3.17 -17.58
CA VAL A 339 23.77 -2.23 -18.47
C VAL A 339 24.84 -1.49 -19.27
N GLU A 340 24.74 -1.51 -20.58
CA GLU A 340 25.74 -1.00 -21.51
C GLU A 340 25.14 0.06 -22.43
N LYS A 341 26.00 0.82 -23.10
CA LYS A 341 25.63 1.86 -24.08
C LYS A 341 24.59 2.81 -23.52
N ILE A 342 24.78 3.20 -22.27
CA ILE A 342 23.91 4.18 -21.63
C ILE A 342 24.25 5.54 -22.22
N ASN A 343 23.28 6.14 -22.91
CA ASN A 343 23.37 7.47 -23.45
C ASN A 343 22.19 8.28 -22.92
N ILE A 344 22.50 9.37 -22.20
CA ILE A 344 21.50 10.27 -21.64
C ILE A 344 21.82 11.67 -22.06
N SER A 345 20.83 12.41 -22.58
CA SER A 345 20.90 13.85 -22.70
C SER A 345 19.73 14.44 -21.92
N ALA A 346 20.04 15.17 -20.86
CA ALA A 346 19.07 15.84 -20.02
C ALA A 346 19.29 17.34 -20.06
N LEU A 347 18.22 18.08 -20.35
CA LEU A 347 18.20 19.52 -20.48
C LEU A 347 17.15 20.12 -19.55
N VAL A 348 17.56 21.08 -18.72
CA VAL A 348 16.64 21.91 -17.93
C VAL A 348 16.91 23.35 -18.34
N ARG A 349 15.89 24.05 -18.84
CA ARG A 349 16.06 25.43 -19.31
C ARG A 349 14.91 26.33 -18.92
N ASN A 350 15.26 27.61 -18.72
CA ASN A 350 14.30 28.70 -18.59
C ASN A 350 14.85 29.91 -19.36
N ALA A 351 14.03 30.50 -20.19
CA ALA A 351 14.44 31.65 -21.01
C ALA A 351 14.52 32.97 -20.24
N GLY A 352 14.29 32.93 -18.94
CA GLY A 352 14.13 34.09 -18.07
C GLY A 352 12.67 34.44 -17.86
N GLY A 353 12.26 34.71 -16.61
CA GLY A 353 10.88 35.00 -16.26
C GLY A 353 10.40 34.15 -15.08
N PRO A 354 9.12 33.74 -15.04
CA PRO A 354 8.62 32.91 -13.94
C PRO A 354 9.29 31.51 -13.96
N LEU A 355 9.51 30.94 -12.79
CA LEU A 355 10.06 29.60 -12.64
C LEU A 355 9.21 28.55 -13.37
N ASP A 356 7.92 28.79 -13.50
CA ASP A 356 6.97 27.94 -14.21
C ASP A 356 7.20 27.85 -15.73
N ALA A 357 7.95 28.79 -16.30
CA ALA A 357 8.37 28.71 -17.71
C ALA A 357 9.53 27.72 -17.96
N THR A 358 9.94 26.98 -16.94
CA THR A 358 10.99 25.98 -17.06
C THR A 358 10.52 24.78 -17.88
N GLU A 359 11.39 24.37 -18.81
CA GLU A 359 11.24 23.13 -19.58
C GLU A 359 12.29 22.13 -19.13
N ILE A 360 11.88 20.89 -18.91
CA ILE A 360 12.73 19.75 -18.57
C ILE A 360 12.61 18.73 -19.69
N SER A 361 13.72 18.26 -20.23
CA SER A 361 13.77 17.22 -21.26
C SER A 361 14.85 16.20 -20.94
N VAL A 362 14.51 14.94 -21.08
CA VAL A 362 15.45 13.81 -21.08
C VAL A 362 15.21 13.06 -22.38
N ALA A 363 16.05 13.32 -23.37
CA ALA A 363 15.94 12.74 -24.71
C ALA A 363 17.26 12.84 -25.49
N PRO A 364 17.93 11.71 -25.83
CA PRO A 364 17.52 10.36 -25.49
C PRO A 364 17.88 9.94 -24.06
N PHE A 365 17.26 8.87 -23.60
CA PHE A 365 17.76 7.98 -22.56
C PHE A 365 17.76 6.56 -23.12
N ASP A 366 18.86 6.20 -23.75
CA ASP A 366 19.05 4.91 -24.40
C ASP A 366 19.97 4.04 -23.56
N PHE A 367 19.70 2.74 -23.54
CA PHE A 367 20.57 1.75 -22.90
C PHE A 367 20.40 0.37 -23.52
N VAL A 368 21.37 -0.50 -23.28
CA VAL A 368 21.31 -1.91 -23.66
C VAL A 368 21.41 -2.73 -22.37
N LEU A 369 20.35 -3.48 -22.06
CA LEU A 369 20.32 -4.38 -20.91
C LEU A 369 20.47 -5.82 -21.40
N ALA A 370 21.60 -6.43 -21.07
CA ALA A 370 21.94 -7.81 -21.48
C ALA A 370 21.68 -8.08 -22.98
N GLY A 371 22.10 -7.16 -23.83
CA GLY A 371 21.98 -7.24 -25.31
C GLY A 371 20.64 -6.73 -25.87
N ASN A 372 19.71 -6.28 -25.03
CA ASN A 372 18.41 -5.77 -25.47
C ASN A 372 18.39 -4.24 -25.41
N PRO A 373 18.18 -3.53 -26.54
CA PRO A 373 18.11 -2.08 -26.57
C PRO A 373 16.76 -1.58 -26.05
N PHE A 374 16.81 -0.49 -25.24
CA PHE A 374 15.67 0.20 -24.72
C PHE A 374 15.88 1.71 -24.76
N SER A 375 14.84 2.46 -25.08
CA SER A 375 14.85 3.91 -25.18
C SER A 375 13.70 4.50 -24.38
N LEU A 376 14.00 5.50 -23.58
CA LEU A 376 13.05 6.32 -22.82
C LEU A 376 13.24 7.79 -23.23
N ASN A 377 12.16 8.54 -23.38
CA ASN A 377 12.23 9.99 -23.49
C ASN A 377 11.16 10.59 -22.58
N ALA A 378 11.50 11.72 -21.98
CA ALA A 378 10.60 12.44 -21.08
C ALA A 378 10.71 13.94 -21.31
N THR A 379 9.59 14.66 -21.33
CA THR A 379 9.55 16.11 -21.30
C THR A 379 8.53 16.57 -20.25
N VAL A 380 8.85 17.68 -19.57
CA VAL A 380 7.95 18.33 -18.62
C VAL A 380 7.99 19.83 -18.88
N LYS A 381 6.82 20.45 -18.98
CA LYS A 381 6.63 21.89 -19.05
C LYS A 381 5.78 22.36 -17.89
N THR A 382 5.82 23.65 -17.56
CA THR A 382 5.08 24.24 -16.45
C THR A 382 5.20 23.45 -15.14
N PRO A 383 6.44 23.16 -14.66
CA PRO A 383 6.68 22.18 -13.59
C PRO A 383 6.16 22.61 -12.21
N VAL A 384 5.84 23.90 -12.02
CA VAL A 384 5.42 24.46 -10.72
C VAL A 384 3.91 24.53 -10.59
N SER A 385 3.21 25.13 -11.59
CA SER A 385 1.75 25.36 -11.50
C SER A 385 0.96 24.11 -11.87
N ASP A 386 1.28 23.50 -13.01
CA ASP A 386 0.55 22.34 -13.55
C ASP A 386 1.46 21.56 -14.51
N PRO A 387 2.29 20.65 -13.99
CA PRO A 387 3.23 19.89 -14.82
C PRO A 387 2.58 19.21 -16.01
N ASP A 388 2.95 19.63 -17.22
CA ASP A 388 2.56 19.06 -18.52
C ASP A 388 3.67 18.11 -18.96
N PHE A 389 3.44 16.82 -18.81
CA PHE A 389 4.45 15.78 -19.05
C PHE A 389 4.15 14.95 -20.29
N HIS A 390 5.20 14.49 -20.94
CA HIS A 390 5.13 13.55 -22.04
C HIS A 390 6.26 12.54 -21.93
N LEU A 391 5.91 11.26 -21.98
CA LEU A 391 6.81 10.12 -21.80
C LEU A 391 6.67 9.17 -22.99
N THR A 392 7.78 8.66 -23.49
CA THR A 392 7.80 7.54 -24.44
C THR A 392 8.73 6.45 -23.94
N ALA A 393 8.34 5.18 -24.16
CA ALA A 393 9.13 4.01 -23.80
C ALA A 393 9.10 3.00 -24.95
N ARG A 394 10.25 2.69 -25.53
CA ARG A 394 10.37 1.76 -26.65
C ARG A 394 11.53 0.80 -26.46
N GLY A 395 11.28 -0.47 -26.70
CA GLY A 395 12.36 -1.46 -26.65
C GLY A 395 11.88 -2.86 -26.31
N LYS A 396 12.88 -3.70 -26.06
CA LYS A 396 12.68 -5.09 -25.62
C LYS A 396 13.50 -5.33 -24.37
N LEU A 397 12.94 -6.06 -23.41
CA LEU A 397 13.62 -6.48 -22.19
C LEU A 397 13.44 -7.99 -22.02
N ASP A 398 14.56 -8.70 -21.97
CA ASP A 398 14.59 -10.11 -21.55
C ASP A 398 14.72 -10.16 -20.03
N LEU A 399 13.62 -10.42 -19.36
CA LEU A 399 13.55 -10.42 -17.90
C LEU A 399 14.35 -11.57 -17.27
N GLY A 400 14.56 -12.67 -18.01
CA GLY A 400 15.43 -13.76 -17.58
C GLY A 400 16.87 -13.33 -17.42
N LYS A 401 17.28 -12.31 -18.15
CA LYS A 401 18.62 -11.72 -18.07
C LYS A 401 18.73 -10.55 -17.09
N VAL A 402 17.61 -10.05 -16.54
CA VAL A 402 17.65 -8.97 -15.54
C VAL A 402 18.44 -9.42 -14.30
N LYS A 403 18.30 -10.66 -13.86
CA LYS A 403 19.07 -11.24 -12.76
C LYS A 403 20.58 -11.30 -13.02
N GLU A 404 21.00 -11.28 -14.28
CA GLU A 404 22.42 -11.24 -14.67
C GLU A 404 23.01 -9.83 -14.51
N VAL A 405 22.15 -8.81 -14.41
CA VAL A 405 22.47 -7.38 -14.38
C VAL A 405 22.15 -6.74 -13.03
N TYR A 406 21.08 -7.21 -12.36
CA TYR A 406 20.61 -6.66 -11.08
C TYR A 406 20.27 -7.80 -10.11
N PRO A 407 20.72 -7.74 -8.84
CA PRO A 407 20.43 -8.79 -7.87
C PRO A 407 18.92 -8.79 -7.55
N LEU A 408 18.26 -9.90 -7.89
CA LEU A 408 16.87 -10.18 -7.55
C LEU A 408 16.89 -11.26 -6.48
N ASP A 409 16.80 -10.84 -5.22
CA ASP A 409 16.65 -11.76 -4.10
C ASP A 409 15.22 -12.31 -4.12
N ASP A 410 14.99 -13.60 -3.90
CA ASP A 410 13.68 -14.26 -3.72
C ASP A 410 12.69 -14.28 -4.91
N MET A 411 13.04 -13.83 -6.12
CA MET A 411 12.15 -13.84 -7.29
C MET A 411 12.83 -14.49 -8.50
N GLN A 412 12.17 -15.48 -9.12
CA GLN A 412 12.56 -15.95 -10.45
C GLN A 412 11.65 -15.32 -11.51
N LEU A 413 12.25 -14.49 -12.32
CA LEU A 413 11.57 -13.77 -13.39
C LEU A 413 12.23 -14.09 -14.73
N ASN A 414 11.46 -14.60 -15.69
CA ASN A 414 11.92 -14.87 -17.05
C ASN A 414 10.88 -14.37 -18.05
N GLY A 415 11.26 -14.20 -19.30
CA GLY A 415 10.35 -13.82 -20.38
C GLY A 415 10.77 -12.54 -21.09
N LEU A 416 10.11 -12.25 -22.19
CA LEU A 416 10.39 -11.11 -23.04
C LEU A 416 9.26 -10.09 -22.92
N VAL A 417 9.61 -8.86 -22.53
CA VAL A 417 8.73 -7.68 -22.55
C VAL A 417 9.10 -6.81 -23.75
N GLN A 418 8.15 -6.52 -24.59
CA GLN A 418 8.29 -5.55 -25.67
C GLN A 418 7.35 -4.37 -25.41
N ALA A 419 7.89 -3.17 -25.33
CA ALA A 419 7.17 -1.93 -25.09
C ALA A 419 7.26 -0.99 -26.29
N ASP A 420 6.14 -0.38 -26.63
CA ASP A 420 6.03 0.80 -27.49
C ASP A 420 4.90 1.64 -26.90
N LEU A 421 5.24 2.54 -25.99
CA LEU A 421 4.31 3.26 -25.13
C LEU A 421 4.54 4.77 -25.24
N GLU A 422 3.44 5.50 -25.20
CA GLU A 422 3.43 6.95 -25.10
C GLU A 422 2.36 7.37 -24.07
N LEU A 423 2.77 8.15 -23.07
CA LEU A 423 1.93 8.69 -22.02
C LEU A 423 2.17 10.19 -21.91
N GLY A 424 1.11 10.98 -21.83
CA GLY A 424 1.19 12.44 -21.65
C GLY A 424 -0.05 12.99 -20.99
N GLY A 425 0.10 14.16 -20.38
CA GLY A 425 -1.00 14.83 -19.71
C GLY A 425 -0.51 15.88 -18.73
N ARG A 426 -1.45 16.46 -18.00
CA ARG A 426 -1.19 17.43 -16.94
C ARG A 426 -1.48 16.85 -15.57
N LEU A 427 -0.73 17.30 -14.56
CA LEU A 427 -0.97 16.89 -13.17
C LEU A 427 -2.41 17.21 -12.73
N SER A 428 -2.93 18.37 -13.13
CA SER A 428 -4.31 18.76 -12.86
C SER A 428 -5.35 17.79 -13.44
N MET A 429 -5.05 17.10 -14.55
CA MET A 429 -5.93 16.07 -15.10
C MET A 429 -5.97 14.84 -14.19
N VAL A 430 -4.82 14.50 -13.56
CA VAL A 430 -4.74 13.40 -12.57
C VAL A 430 -5.48 13.78 -11.29
N GLU A 431 -5.31 15.02 -10.81
CA GLU A 431 -5.97 15.51 -9.59
C GLU A 431 -7.50 15.59 -9.72
N LYS A 432 -7.98 16.03 -10.90
CA LYS A 432 -9.41 16.17 -11.24
C LYS A 432 -10.03 14.90 -11.83
N GLU A 433 -9.26 13.80 -11.86
CA GLU A 433 -9.67 12.51 -12.43
C GLU A 433 -10.11 12.58 -13.91
N GLN A 434 -9.53 13.51 -14.67
CA GLN A 434 -9.82 13.72 -16.10
C GLN A 434 -8.94 12.83 -16.99
N PHE A 435 -8.83 11.55 -16.65
CA PHE A 435 -7.91 10.60 -17.29
C PHE A 435 -8.18 10.40 -18.78
N GLU A 436 -9.42 10.58 -19.23
CA GLU A 436 -9.77 10.49 -20.65
C GLU A 436 -9.17 11.61 -21.52
N GLN A 437 -8.75 12.72 -20.90
CA GLN A 437 -8.10 13.83 -21.60
C GLN A 437 -6.58 13.64 -21.70
N MET A 438 -6.02 12.70 -20.97
CA MET A 438 -4.62 12.34 -21.05
C MET A 438 -4.31 11.62 -22.36
N GLN A 439 -3.05 11.67 -22.79
CA GLN A 439 -2.55 10.82 -23.85
C GLN A 439 -2.08 9.50 -23.26
N ALA A 440 -2.56 8.40 -23.77
CA ALA A 440 -2.09 7.06 -23.43
C ALA A 440 -2.30 6.19 -24.66
N LYS A 441 -1.25 5.78 -25.30
CA LYS A 441 -1.30 4.93 -26.50
C LYS A 441 -0.10 4.02 -26.60
N GLY A 442 -0.25 2.97 -27.42
CA GLY A 442 0.80 2.01 -27.69
C GLY A 442 0.46 0.62 -27.17
N SER A 443 1.46 -0.22 -27.08
CA SER A 443 1.30 -1.60 -26.64
C SER A 443 2.45 -2.08 -25.77
N LEU A 444 2.09 -3.00 -24.86
CA LEU A 444 3.03 -3.81 -24.09
C LEU A 444 2.76 -5.27 -24.44
N ARG A 445 3.76 -6.00 -24.94
CA ARG A 445 3.67 -7.42 -25.23
C ARG A 445 4.52 -8.21 -24.26
N LEU A 446 3.93 -9.22 -23.66
CA LEU A 446 4.59 -10.19 -22.83
C LEU A 446 4.66 -11.53 -23.57
N ASN A 447 5.81 -12.15 -23.62
CA ASN A 447 5.99 -13.45 -24.22
C ASN A 447 6.83 -14.35 -23.31
N GLN A 448 6.36 -15.57 -23.09
CA GLN A 448 7.04 -16.61 -22.31
C GLN A 448 7.48 -16.11 -20.92
N MET A 449 6.60 -15.32 -20.29
CA MET A 449 6.83 -14.81 -18.95
C MET A 449 6.69 -15.94 -17.94
N LYS A 450 7.67 -16.10 -17.08
CA LYS A 450 7.60 -17.01 -15.94
C LYS A 450 7.93 -16.25 -14.66
N LEU A 451 6.99 -16.27 -13.72
CA LEU A 451 7.13 -15.67 -12.40
C LEU A 451 6.99 -16.76 -11.34
N VAL A 452 8.00 -16.90 -10.51
CA VAL A 452 7.97 -17.79 -9.35
C VAL A 452 8.17 -16.94 -8.11
N LEU A 453 7.16 -16.90 -7.25
CA LEU A 453 7.16 -16.25 -5.95
C LEU A 453 7.13 -17.31 -4.85
N LYS A 454 7.62 -16.97 -3.67
CA LYS A 454 7.85 -17.89 -2.56
C LYS A 454 6.60 -18.66 -2.11
N ASP A 455 5.44 -18.01 -2.09
CA ASP A 455 4.20 -18.53 -1.51
C ASP A 455 3.05 -18.67 -2.53
N MET A 456 3.38 -18.67 -3.84
CA MET A 456 2.39 -18.79 -4.92
C MET A 456 2.77 -19.87 -5.92
N PRO A 457 1.80 -20.56 -6.54
CA PRO A 457 2.09 -21.42 -7.68
C PRO A 457 2.80 -20.64 -8.79
N PRO A 458 3.72 -21.27 -9.55
CA PRO A 458 4.37 -20.61 -10.68
C PRO A 458 3.33 -20.05 -11.67
N VAL A 459 3.55 -18.81 -12.10
CA VAL A 459 2.71 -18.14 -13.12
C VAL A 459 3.49 -18.12 -14.42
N ASP A 460 2.99 -18.79 -15.45
CA ASP A 460 3.55 -18.83 -16.79
C ASP A 460 2.60 -18.13 -17.77
N ILE A 461 2.96 -16.91 -18.22
CA ILE A 461 2.23 -16.19 -19.27
C ILE A 461 2.89 -16.53 -20.59
N GLN A 462 2.21 -17.31 -21.39
CA GLN A 462 2.72 -17.71 -22.71
C GLN A 462 2.78 -16.51 -23.65
N GLN A 463 1.70 -15.75 -23.69
CA GLN A 463 1.55 -14.55 -24.48
C GLN A 463 0.54 -13.64 -23.79
N SER A 464 0.75 -12.33 -23.90
CA SER A 464 -0.23 -11.32 -23.50
C SER A 464 0.04 -10.00 -24.22
N VAL A 465 -1.00 -9.33 -24.70
CA VAL A 465 -0.92 -8.05 -25.37
C VAL A 465 -1.80 -7.04 -24.65
N PHE A 466 -1.16 -6.02 -24.13
CA PHE A 466 -1.82 -4.84 -23.57
C PHE A 466 -1.80 -3.72 -24.59
N THR A 467 -2.96 -3.22 -24.97
CA THR A 467 -3.11 -2.05 -25.84
C THR A 467 -3.70 -0.90 -25.05
N PHE A 468 -2.99 0.21 -25.01
CA PHE A 468 -3.31 1.38 -24.21
C PHE A 468 -4.12 2.39 -25.01
N SER A 469 -5.15 2.94 -24.39
CA SER A 469 -5.95 4.07 -24.85
C SER A 469 -6.30 4.95 -23.65
N PRO A 470 -6.52 6.26 -23.79
CA PRO A 470 -6.90 7.10 -22.64
C PRO A 470 -8.13 6.61 -21.89
N ARG A 471 -9.06 5.97 -22.58
CA ARG A 471 -10.33 5.49 -22.01
C ARG A 471 -10.28 4.08 -21.48
N TYR A 472 -9.40 3.24 -22.05
CA TYR A 472 -9.37 1.82 -21.70
C TYR A 472 -7.98 1.22 -21.94
N LEU A 473 -7.73 0.15 -21.22
CA LEU A 473 -6.66 -0.79 -21.42
C LEU A 473 -7.27 -2.09 -21.97
N GLN A 474 -6.92 -2.48 -23.19
CA GLN A 474 -7.34 -3.76 -23.78
C GLN A 474 -6.28 -4.81 -23.47
N LEU A 475 -6.71 -5.93 -22.88
CA LEU A 475 -5.92 -7.14 -22.73
C LEU A 475 -6.41 -8.16 -23.76
N SER A 476 -5.54 -8.65 -24.60
CA SER A 476 -5.86 -9.63 -25.64
C SER A 476 -4.79 -10.70 -25.77
N GLU A 477 -5.10 -11.77 -26.48
CA GLU A 477 -4.19 -12.88 -26.77
C GLU A 477 -3.50 -13.40 -25.49
N THR A 478 -4.20 -13.38 -24.35
CA THR A 478 -3.58 -13.70 -23.06
C THR A 478 -3.84 -15.15 -22.69
N THR A 479 -2.76 -15.90 -22.60
CA THR A 479 -2.76 -17.29 -22.11
C THR A 479 -1.82 -17.38 -20.91
N VAL A 480 -2.38 -17.80 -19.78
CA VAL A 480 -1.68 -17.87 -18.49
C VAL A 480 -1.86 -19.27 -17.91
N ASN A 481 -0.78 -19.87 -17.43
CA ASN A 481 -0.84 -21.06 -16.59
C ASN A 481 -0.42 -20.68 -15.18
N ILE A 482 -1.22 -21.06 -14.19
CA ILE A 482 -0.90 -20.89 -12.76
C ILE A 482 -0.80 -22.27 -12.14
N GLY A 483 0.40 -22.76 -11.96
CA GLY A 483 0.64 -24.17 -11.65
C GLY A 483 0.16 -25.06 -12.81
N LYS A 484 -0.88 -25.86 -12.55
CA LYS A 484 -1.52 -26.73 -13.55
C LYS A 484 -2.77 -26.11 -14.19
N ASN A 485 -3.18 -24.93 -13.72
CA ASN A 485 -4.38 -24.26 -14.16
C ASN A 485 -4.11 -23.45 -15.42
N ASP A 486 -4.83 -23.71 -16.52
CA ASP A 486 -4.75 -22.95 -17.75
C ASP A 486 -5.86 -21.89 -17.80
N LEU A 487 -5.51 -20.66 -18.17
CA LEU A 487 -6.44 -19.55 -18.31
C LEU A 487 -6.22 -18.85 -19.65
N THR A 488 -7.26 -18.64 -20.40
CA THR A 488 -7.28 -17.75 -21.55
C THR A 488 -8.14 -16.54 -21.21
N LEU A 489 -7.56 -15.35 -21.36
CA LEU A 489 -8.14 -14.09 -20.93
C LEU A 489 -8.24 -13.11 -22.08
N ASP A 490 -9.39 -12.47 -22.20
CA ASP A 490 -9.61 -11.29 -23.03
C ASP A 490 -10.39 -10.28 -22.20
N SER A 491 -9.90 -9.03 -22.13
CA SER A 491 -10.45 -8.06 -21.19
C SER A 491 -10.33 -6.65 -21.71
N ARG A 492 -11.27 -5.83 -21.34
CA ARG A 492 -11.23 -4.38 -21.50
C ARG A 492 -11.42 -3.72 -20.14
N PHE A 493 -10.39 -3.04 -19.65
CA PHE A 493 -10.39 -2.33 -18.39
C PHE A 493 -10.63 -0.84 -18.66
N GLU A 494 -11.66 -0.30 -18.06
CA GLU A 494 -11.98 1.13 -18.07
C GLU A 494 -11.52 1.78 -16.76
N ASN A 495 -11.20 3.07 -16.81
CA ASN A 495 -10.66 3.83 -15.65
C ASN A 495 -9.36 3.24 -15.07
N TYR A 496 -8.56 2.57 -15.90
CA TYR A 496 -7.32 1.92 -15.43
C TYR A 496 -6.27 2.94 -14.94
N LEU A 497 -6.22 4.16 -15.52
CA LEU A 497 -5.36 5.24 -15.05
C LEU A 497 -5.80 5.75 -13.68
N GLY A 498 -7.11 5.90 -13.47
CA GLY A 498 -7.68 6.27 -12.18
C GLY A 498 -7.38 5.23 -11.11
N TYR A 499 -7.49 3.96 -11.47
CA TYR A 499 -7.13 2.87 -10.57
C TYR A 499 -5.64 2.89 -10.20
N ALA A 500 -4.76 3.02 -11.20
CA ALA A 500 -3.31 2.98 -10.99
C ALA A 500 -2.77 4.21 -10.22
N LEU A 501 -3.34 5.41 -10.46
CA LEU A 501 -2.81 6.68 -9.93
C LEU A 501 -3.53 7.16 -8.67
N LYS A 502 -4.78 6.75 -8.45
CA LYS A 502 -5.63 7.23 -7.35
C LYS A 502 -6.30 6.12 -6.54
N GLY A 503 -6.14 4.84 -6.93
CA GLY A 503 -6.86 3.74 -6.30
C GLY A 503 -8.37 3.74 -6.56
N SER A 504 -8.84 4.48 -7.59
CA SER A 504 -10.25 4.54 -7.99
C SER A 504 -10.74 3.17 -8.47
N THR A 505 -12.06 3.00 -8.59
CA THR A 505 -12.63 1.71 -9.02
C THR A 505 -12.22 1.36 -10.46
N LEU A 506 -11.58 0.21 -10.64
CA LEU A 506 -11.30 -0.39 -11.94
C LEU A 506 -12.56 -1.05 -12.49
N LYS A 507 -13.03 -0.60 -13.66
CA LYS A 507 -14.22 -1.13 -14.31
C LYS A 507 -13.83 -1.94 -15.54
N GLY A 508 -14.67 -2.91 -15.92
CA GLY A 508 -14.38 -3.59 -17.17
C GLY A 508 -15.20 -4.84 -17.45
N THR A 509 -14.90 -5.41 -18.60
CA THR A 509 -15.38 -6.71 -19.02
C THR A 509 -14.23 -7.68 -19.09
N LEU A 510 -14.43 -8.91 -18.66
CA LEU A 510 -13.44 -9.97 -18.67
C LEU A 510 -14.05 -11.28 -19.21
N ASN A 511 -13.50 -11.81 -20.27
CA ASN A 511 -13.80 -13.14 -20.74
C ASN A 511 -12.70 -14.09 -20.25
N VAL A 512 -13.10 -15.11 -19.52
CA VAL A 512 -12.18 -16.11 -18.96
C VAL A 512 -12.62 -17.49 -19.43
N SER A 513 -11.69 -18.23 -19.98
CA SER A 513 -11.89 -19.64 -20.28
C SER A 513 -10.74 -20.49 -19.78
N SER A 514 -11.04 -21.74 -19.40
CA SER A 514 -10.08 -22.70 -18.92
C SER A 514 -10.46 -24.11 -19.34
N ASN A 515 -9.48 -24.95 -19.69
CA ASN A 515 -9.72 -26.36 -19.89
C ASN A 515 -9.63 -27.13 -18.56
N HIS A 516 -8.74 -26.69 -17.66
CA HIS A 516 -8.56 -27.31 -16.35
C HIS A 516 -8.27 -26.22 -15.29
N LEU A 517 -9.19 -26.08 -14.33
CA LEU A 517 -9.10 -25.11 -13.24
C LEU A 517 -9.32 -25.82 -11.89
N ASN A 518 -8.30 -25.87 -11.06
CA ASN A 518 -8.37 -26.38 -9.71
C ASN A 518 -8.41 -25.21 -8.72
N LEU A 519 -9.60 -24.86 -8.24
CA LEU A 519 -9.74 -23.76 -7.29
C LEU A 519 -9.08 -24.03 -5.95
N ASN A 520 -8.86 -25.31 -5.58
CA ASN A 520 -8.19 -25.68 -4.34
C ASN A 520 -6.74 -25.18 -4.29
N ASP A 521 -6.07 -25.03 -5.45
CA ASP A 521 -4.70 -24.52 -5.55
C ASP A 521 -4.57 -23.05 -5.13
N PHE A 522 -5.68 -22.28 -5.11
CA PHE A 522 -5.73 -20.86 -4.75
C PHE A 522 -6.20 -20.61 -3.32
N MET A 523 -6.67 -21.64 -2.63
CA MET A 523 -7.28 -21.53 -1.30
C MET A 523 -6.31 -21.78 -0.15
N SER A 524 -5.08 -22.23 -0.44
CA SER A 524 -4.09 -22.64 0.58
C SER A 524 -3.01 -21.59 0.91
N ALA A 525 -3.05 -20.37 0.34
CA ALA A 525 -1.91 -19.44 0.35
C ALA A 525 -1.93 -18.35 1.43
N ASP A 526 -2.92 -18.25 2.30
CA ASP A 526 -3.00 -17.12 3.27
C ASP A 526 -3.11 -17.56 4.74
N THR A 527 -2.12 -18.33 5.25
CA THR A 527 -2.00 -18.62 6.69
C THR A 527 -0.75 -18.01 7.31
N THR A 528 -0.57 -16.68 7.18
CA THR A 528 0.36 -15.91 8.02
C THR A 528 -0.36 -14.81 8.83
N ALA A 529 -1.44 -15.18 9.49
CA ALA A 529 -1.97 -14.43 10.63
C ALA A 529 -2.11 -15.42 11.80
N ALA A 530 -1.26 -15.23 12.80
CA ALA A 530 -1.18 -16.03 14.00
C ALA A 530 -2.55 -16.25 14.66
N VAL A 531 -3.04 -17.49 14.66
CA VAL A 531 -3.98 -17.99 15.68
C VAL A 531 -3.62 -19.46 15.97
N ALA A 532 -3.62 -19.77 17.27
CA ALA A 532 -3.25 -20.96 17.96
C ALA A 532 -3.43 -22.33 17.25
N GLU A 533 -2.52 -23.23 17.61
CA GLU A 533 -2.41 -24.65 17.28
C GLU A 533 -3.77 -25.37 17.07
N VAL A 534 -4.00 -25.80 15.84
CA VAL A 534 -5.02 -26.79 15.49
C VAL A 534 -4.31 -27.97 14.81
N PRO A 535 -4.67 -29.22 15.09
CA PRO A 535 -3.93 -30.41 14.62
C PRO A 535 -3.90 -30.52 13.09
N ALA A 536 -2.79 -31.06 12.60
CA ALA A 536 -2.29 -31.03 11.22
C ALA A 536 -3.03 -31.88 10.17
N ASP A 537 -4.31 -32.22 10.32
CA ASP A 537 -5.05 -33.10 9.39
C ASP A 537 -6.18 -32.46 8.58
N THR A 538 -6.35 -31.14 8.66
CA THR A 538 -7.25 -30.38 7.77
C THR A 538 -6.53 -29.13 7.30
N ALA A 539 -6.00 -29.16 6.08
CA ALA A 539 -5.53 -27.93 5.42
C ALA A 539 -6.72 -26.95 5.33
N ALA A 540 -6.71 -25.92 6.15
CA ALA A 540 -7.77 -24.92 6.17
C ALA A 540 -7.73 -24.13 4.87
N MET A 541 -8.78 -24.20 4.08
CA MET A 541 -8.99 -23.37 2.89
C MET A 541 -9.15 -21.91 3.34
N GLY A 542 -8.26 -21.02 2.89
CA GLY A 542 -8.37 -19.59 3.20
C GLY A 542 -9.59 -18.91 2.55
N VAL A 543 -10.10 -17.85 3.16
CA VAL A 543 -11.22 -17.07 2.61
C VAL A 543 -10.80 -16.36 1.33
N ILE A 544 -11.50 -16.56 0.22
CA ILE A 544 -11.31 -15.80 -1.02
C ILE A 544 -11.91 -14.40 -0.87
N ARG A 545 -11.07 -13.40 -0.61
CA ARG A 545 -11.50 -12.01 -0.47
C ARG A 545 -11.79 -11.38 -1.83
N VAL A 546 -12.91 -10.68 -1.91
CA VAL A 546 -13.32 -9.97 -3.13
C VAL A 546 -12.92 -8.49 -2.99
N PRO A 547 -12.11 -7.94 -3.91
CA PRO A 547 -11.73 -6.53 -3.87
C PRO A 547 -12.96 -5.61 -3.96
N GLU A 548 -12.93 -4.51 -3.19
CA GLU A 548 -14.05 -3.55 -3.15
C GLU A 548 -13.96 -2.50 -4.26
N ASN A 549 -12.74 -2.25 -4.78
CA ASN A 549 -12.45 -1.24 -5.80
C ASN A 549 -12.39 -1.79 -7.22
N ILE A 550 -13.18 -2.82 -7.53
CA ILE A 550 -13.37 -3.34 -8.88
C ILE A 550 -14.87 -3.44 -9.21
N ASP A 551 -15.21 -3.27 -10.49
CA ASP A 551 -16.55 -3.43 -11.05
C ASP A 551 -16.44 -4.15 -12.40
N PHE A 552 -16.44 -5.48 -12.36
CA PHE A 552 -16.24 -6.34 -13.52
C PHE A 552 -17.47 -7.12 -13.87
N GLN A 553 -17.77 -7.17 -15.18
CA GLN A 553 -18.64 -8.17 -15.75
C GLN A 553 -17.77 -9.26 -16.40
N MET A 554 -17.77 -10.44 -15.80
CA MET A 554 -16.97 -11.56 -16.25
C MET A 554 -17.87 -12.60 -16.92
N GLN A 555 -17.50 -13.03 -18.11
CA GLN A 555 -18.01 -14.24 -18.77
C GLN A 555 -17.04 -15.37 -18.50
N ALA A 556 -17.48 -16.38 -17.78
CA ALA A 556 -16.66 -17.53 -17.43
C ALA A 556 -17.10 -18.77 -18.22
N ALA A 557 -16.14 -19.51 -18.74
CA ALA A 557 -16.34 -20.80 -19.37
C ALA A 557 -15.19 -21.74 -18.95
N PHE A 558 -15.53 -22.92 -18.47
CA PHE A 558 -14.53 -23.93 -18.12
C PHE A 558 -14.97 -25.33 -18.53
N ARG A 559 -14.04 -26.12 -19.03
CA ARG A 559 -14.29 -27.50 -19.38
C ARG A 559 -14.30 -28.39 -18.16
N GLU A 560 -13.32 -28.20 -17.27
CA GLU A 560 -13.20 -28.91 -16.00
C GLU A 560 -12.79 -27.92 -14.90
N LEU A 561 -13.53 -27.93 -13.79
CA LEU A 561 -13.22 -27.17 -12.59
C LEU A 561 -13.31 -28.08 -11.38
N LEU A 562 -12.24 -28.10 -10.59
CA LEU A 562 -12.18 -28.82 -9.31
C LEU A 562 -12.42 -27.82 -8.17
N PHE A 563 -13.38 -28.14 -7.31
CA PHE A 563 -13.72 -27.37 -6.12
C PHE A 563 -14.04 -28.29 -4.95
N ASP A 564 -13.27 -28.24 -3.89
CA ASP A 564 -13.28 -29.21 -2.80
C ASP A 564 -13.12 -30.63 -3.38
N LYS A 565 -14.09 -31.51 -3.18
CA LYS A 565 -14.13 -32.89 -3.73
C LYS A 565 -14.90 -33.00 -5.04
N MET A 566 -15.55 -31.91 -5.46
CA MET A 566 -16.40 -31.92 -6.64
C MET A 566 -15.60 -31.69 -7.92
N THR A 567 -15.95 -32.44 -8.94
CA THR A 567 -15.57 -32.18 -10.32
C THR A 567 -16.78 -31.58 -11.06
N LEU A 568 -16.61 -30.35 -11.54
CA LEU A 568 -17.59 -29.61 -12.32
C LEU A 568 -17.11 -29.57 -13.76
N THR A 569 -17.99 -29.93 -14.70
CA THR A 569 -17.64 -29.95 -16.13
C THR A 569 -18.57 -29.08 -16.96
N ASP A 570 -18.06 -28.60 -18.10
CA ASP A 570 -18.80 -27.78 -19.07
C ASP A 570 -19.47 -26.56 -18.44
N GLY A 571 -18.74 -25.92 -17.50
CA GLY A 571 -19.23 -24.77 -16.77
C GLY A 571 -19.26 -23.52 -17.61
N LYS A 572 -20.31 -22.73 -17.45
CA LYS A 572 -20.44 -21.39 -18.05
C LYS A 572 -21.39 -20.52 -17.25
N GLY A 573 -21.13 -19.21 -17.27
CA GLY A 573 -22.01 -18.25 -16.62
C GLY A 573 -21.44 -16.84 -16.63
N THR A 574 -22.21 -15.94 -16.07
CA THR A 574 -21.80 -14.53 -15.89
C THR A 574 -21.57 -14.26 -14.41
N LEU A 575 -20.44 -13.67 -14.09
CA LEU A 575 -20.10 -13.19 -12.75
C LEU A 575 -20.01 -11.66 -12.80
N LEU A 576 -20.69 -10.97 -11.86
CA LEU A 576 -20.54 -9.55 -11.65
C LEU A 576 -19.78 -9.35 -10.35
N VAL A 577 -18.55 -8.82 -10.44
CA VAL A 577 -17.65 -8.64 -9.29
C VAL A 577 -17.63 -7.17 -8.96
N ARG A 578 -18.24 -6.77 -7.84
CA ARG A 578 -18.28 -5.37 -7.39
C ARG A 578 -18.50 -5.25 -5.89
N ASN A 579 -17.96 -4.20 -5.28
CA ASN A 579 -18.19 -3.85 -3.88
C ASN A 579 -17.97 -5.02 -2.91
N GLY A 580 -16.93 -5.82 -3.11
CA GLY A 580 -16.66 -6.97 -2.24
C GLY A 580 -17.59 -8.16 -2.46
N THR A 581 -18.36 -8.21 -3.57
CA THR A 581 -19.36 -9.23 -3.85
C THR A 581 -19.18 -9.80 -5.26
N VAL A 582 -19.39 -11.09 -5.42
CA VAL A 582 -19.50 -11.81 -6.70
C VAL A 582 -20.94 -12.25 -6.89
N ASP A 583 -21.69 -11.58 -7.77
CA ASP A 583 -23.01 -12.02 -8.21
C ASP A 583 -22.85 -13.05 -9.33
N MET A 584 -23.37 -14.25 -9.11
CA MET A 584 -23.36 -15.36 -10.05
C MET A 584 -24.70 -15.43 -10.78
N ARG A 585 -24.66 -15.39 -12.09
CA ARG A 585 -25.86 -15.41 -12.93
C ARG A 585 -25.83 -16.55 -13.95
N ASN A 586 -26.81 -17.42 -13.87
CA ASN A 586 -26.96 -18.57 -14.76
C ASN A 586 -25.67 -19.41 -14.86
N LEU A 587 -24.97 -19.56 -13.72
CA LEU A 587 -23.77 -20.39 -13.66
C LEU A 587 -24.22 -21.86 -13.75
N SER A 588 -24.02 -22.48 -14.90
CA SER A 588 -24.44 -23.84 -15.21
C SER A 588 -23.23 -24.74 -15.38
N PHE A 589 -23.30 -25.95 -14.87
CA PHE A 589 -22.26 -26.98 -14.97
C PHE A 589 -22.84 -28.38 -14.76
N ASN A 590 -22.11 -29.37 -15.20
CA ASN A 590 -22.44 -30.79 -14.94
C ASN A 590 -21.62 -31.25 -13.72
N THR A 591 -22.26 -31.97 -12.83
CA THR A 591 -21.65 -32.57 -11.66
C THR A 591 -22.53 -33.69 -11.10
N MET A 592 -21.93 -34.60 -10.33
CA MET A 592 -22.68 -35.68 -9.64
C MET A 592 -23.64 -36.46 -10.56
N GLY A 593 -23.22 -36.67 -11.82
CA GLY A 593 -24.00 -37.41 -12.84
C GLY A 593 -25.17 -36.64 -13.46
N GLY A 594 -25.40 -35.40 -13.09
CA GLY A 594 -26.45 -34.52 -13.57
C GLY A 594 -25.95 -33.11 -13.92
N SER A 595 -26.85 -32.15 -13.90
CA SER A 595 -26.54 -30.75 -14.17
C SER A 595 -27.13 -29.85 -13.08
N VAL A 596 -26.40 -28.75 -12.82
CA VAL A 596 -26.78 -27.72 -11.85
C VAL A 596 -26.73 -26.37 -12.53
N THR A 597 -27.74 -25.54 -12.28
CA THR A 597 -27.72 -24.11 -12.60
C THR A 597 -27.83 -23.36 -11.29
N MET A 598 -26.87 -22.42 -11.06
CA MET A 598 -26.78 -21.62 -9.86
C MET A 598 -26.93 -20.14 -10.18
N ASN A 599 -27.72 -19.46 -9.35
CA ASN A 599 -27.76 -17.98 -9.25
C ASN A 599 -27.56 -17.60 -7.80
N GLY A 600 -26.89 -16.50 -7.54
CA GLY A 600 -26.67 -16.07 -6.15
C GLY A 600 -25.55 -15.05 -6.02
N ALA A 601 -25.18 -14.78 -4.79
CA ALA A 601 -24.14 -13.83 -4.45
C ALA A 601 -23.23 -14.42 -3.38
N TYR A 602 -21.94 -14.28 -3.60
CA TYR A 602 -20.89 -14.50 -2.62
C TYR A 602 -20.33 -13.14 -2.20
N ALA A 603 -20.55 -12.74 -0.94
CA ALA A 603 -20.07 -11.48 -0.39
C ALA A 603 -18.93 -11.76 0.58
N ALA A 604 -17.75 -11.24 0.30
CA ALA A 604 -16.55 -11.42 1.13
C ALA A 604 -15.67 -10.14 1.14
N PRO A 605 -16.20 -9.00 1.64
CA PRO A 605 -15.42 -7.78 1.80
C PRO A 605 -14.32 -7.96 2.85
N GLN A 606 -13.26 -7.14 2.79
CA GLN A 606 -12.03 -7.37 3.56
C GLN A 606 -12.19 -7.54 5.08
N LYS A 607 -13.21 -6.93 5.69
CA LYS A 607 -13.34 -6.88 7.17
C LYS A 607 -14.58 -7.60 7.70
N LYS A 608 -15.33 -8.33 6.85
CA LYS A 608 -16.56 -8.99 7.24
C LYS A 608 -16.46 -10.50 7.05
N GLN A 609 -17.29 -11.23 7.78
CA GLN A 609 -17.47 -12.67 7.56
C GLN A 609 -18.04 -12.88 6.16
N PRO A 610 -17.54 -13.88 5.41
CA PRO A 610 -18.11 -14.21 4.10
C PRO A 610 -19.54 -14.73 4.22
N GLU A 611 -20.37 -14.34 3.27
CA GLU A 611 -21.77 -14.76 3.17
C GLU A 611 -22.06 -15.34 1.79
N LEU A 612 -22.85 -16.39 1.73
CA LEU A 612 -23.34 -17.01 0.52
C LEU A 612 -24.86 -17.01 0.51
N ASN A 613 -25.45 -16.38 -0.51
CA ASN A 613 -26.85 -16.49 -0.85
C ASN A 613 -26.94 -17.14 -2.25
N ALA A 614 -27.52 -18.32 -2.36
CA ALA A 614 -27.54 -19.02 -3.62
C ALA A 614 -28.85 -19.81 -3.86
N ALA A 615 -29.27 -19.83 -5.11
CA ALA A 615 -30.38 -20.65 -5.60
C ALA A 615 -29.83 -21.63 -6.64
N PHE A 616 -30.12 -22.88 -6.43
CA PHE A 616 -29.74 -24.02 -7.28
C PHE A 616 -30.95 -24.63 -7.96
N ASP A 617 -30.85 -24.87 -9.24
CA ASP A 617 -31.73 -25.78 -10.01
C ASP A 617 -30.92 -27.03 -10.38
N MET A 618 -31.30 -28.16 -9.82
CA MET A 618 -30.61 -29.43 -9.94
C MET A 618 -31.40 -30.41 -10.81
N ARG A 619 -30.77 -31.06 -11.74
CA ARG A 619 -31.39 -32.02 -12.62
C ARG A 619 -30.62 -33.31 -12.68
N ASN A 620 -31.32 -34.41 -12.39
CA ASN A 620 -30.81 -35.79 -12.51
C ASN A 620 -29.54 -36.04 -11.66
N ILE A 621 -29.41 -35.45 -10.45
CA ILE A 621 -28.27 -35.58 -9.54
C ILE A 621 -28.32 -36.95 -8.85
N SER A 622 -27.18 -37.65 -8.82
CA SER A 622 -27.04 -38.92 -8.10
C SER A 622 -27.08 -38.73 -6.58
N PHE A 623 -27.94 -39.42 -5.88
CA PHE A 623 -28.00 -39.44 -4.42
C PHE A 623 -26.64 -39.88 -3.81
N ALA A 624 -26.06 -40.93 -4.36
CA ALA A 624 -24.81 -41.49 -3.85
C ALA A 624 -23.62 -40.49 -3.99
N GLN A 625 -23.52 -39.84 -5.16
CA GLN A 625 -22.46 -38.83 -5.37
C GLN A 625 -22.69 -37.57 -4.52
N ALA A 626 -23.95 -37.08 -4.44
CA ALA A 626 -24.29 -35.95 -3.60
C ALA A 626 -23.95 -36.21 -2.12
N TYR A 627 -24.13 -37.43 -1.64
CA TYR A 627 -23.74 -37.82 -0.29
C TYR A 627 -22.23 -37.90 -0.11
N GLN A 628 -21.47 -38.36 -1.12
CA GLN A 628 -20.02 -38.49 -1.06
C GLN A 628 -19.31 -37.12 -1.12
N ASP A 629 -19.80 -36.23 -2.00
CA ASP A 629 -19.09 -35.00 -2.37
C ASP A 629 -19.50 -33.79 -1.54
N LEU A 630 -20.73 -33.83 -0.93
CA LEU A 630 -21.26 -32.66 -0.20
C LEU A 630 -21.37 -32.92 1.31
N GLY A 631 -20.50 -32.32 2.09
CA GLY A 631 -20.54 -32.39 3.55
C GLY A 631 -21.86 -31.88 4.15
N LEU A 632 -22.49 -30.90 3.53
CA LEU A 632 -23.82 -30.39 3.90
C LEU A 632 -24.89 -31.49 3.81
N VAL A 633 -24.85 -32.29 2.75
CA VAL A 633 -25.79 -33.41 2.56
C VAL A 633 -25.53 -34.51 3.59
N GLN A 634 -24.28 -34.79 3.92
CA GLN A 634 -23.96 -35.79 4.96
C GLN A 634 -24.54 -35.43 6.31
N GLN A 635 -24.61 -34.17 6.66
CA GLN A 635 -25.12 -33.68 7.93
C GLN A 635 -26.64 -33.49 7.96
N LEU A 636 -27.20 -32.85 6.93
CA LEU A 636 -28.63 -32.50 6.90
C LEU A 636 -29.53 -33.58 6.33
N ALA A 637 -29.00 -34.44 5.45
CA ALA A 637 -29.78 -35.50 4.76
C ALA A 637 -29.00 -36.83 4.76
N PRO A 638 -28.61 -37.39 5.92
CA PRO A 638 -27.86 -38.64 5.99
C PRO A 638 -28.58 -39.84 5.40
N ILE A 639 -29.88 -39.73 5.17
CA ILE A 639 -30.66 -40.72 4.46
C ILE A 639 -30.17 -40.99 3.03
N PHE A 640 -29.47 -39.99 2.41
CA PHE A 640 -28.98 -40.17 1.05
C PHE A 640 -28.00 -41.33 0.90
N ALA A 641 -27.33 -41.74 1.97
CA ALA A 641 -26.45 -42.89 2.00
C ALA A 641 -27.18 -44.23 1.62
N GLY A 642 -28.48 -44.31 1.89
CA GLY A 642 -29.30 -45.49 1.62
C GLY A 642 -30.12 -45.38 0.34
N LEU A 643 -30.00 -44.28 -0.42
CA LEU A 643 -30.79 -44.03 -1.61
C LEU A 643 -29.96 -44.36 -2.86
N LYS A 644 -30.57 -45.11 -3.79
CA LYS A 644 -30.04 -45.40 -5.13
C LYS A 644 -30.99 -44.79 -6.17
N GLY A 645 -30.38 -44.08 -7.13
CA GLY A 645 -31.10 -43.34 -8.17
C GLY A 645 -30.72 -41.88 -8.15
N ASN A 646 -31.49 -41.09 -8.86
CA ASN A 646 -31.23 -39.67 -9.08
C ASN A 646 -32.42 -38.81 -8.63
N PHE A 647 -32.13 -37.59 -8.29
CA PHE A 647 -33.13 -36.58 -7.96
C PHE A 647 -32.99 -35.34 -8.83
N SER A 648 -34.06 -34.60 -8.92
CA SER A 648 -34.10 -33.23 -9.44
C SER A 648 -34.77 -32.35 -8.41
N GLY A 649 -34.44 -31.05 -8.38
CA GLY A 649 -35.03 -30.15 -7.40
C GLY A 649 -34.46 -28.76 -7.46
N ASN A 650 -34.97 -27.95 -6.57
CA ASN A 650 -34.42 -26.61 -6.32
C ASN A 650 -34.04 -26.46 -4.86
N LEU A 651 -33.06 -25.63 -4.60
CA LEU A 651 -32.61 -25.27 -3.26
C LEU A 651 -32.24 -23.78 -3.23
N GLN A 652 -32.81 -23.05 -2.32
CA GLN A 652 -32.34 -21.71 -1.94
C GLN A 652 -31.66 -21.81 -0.60
N ILE A 653 -30.48 -21.21 -0.47
CA ILE A 653 -29.68 -21.22 0.75
C ILE A 653 -29.14 -19.83 1.03
N ASP A 654 -29.15 -19.45 2.29
CA ASP A 654 -28.52 -18.26 2.84
C ASP A 654 -27.71 -18.66 4.05
N THR A 655 -26.41 -18.37 4.06
CA THR A 655 -25.53 -18.82 5.12
C THR A 655 -24.25 -17.98 5.20
N PRO A 656 -23.80 -17.60 6.41
CA PRO A 656 -22.43 -17.19 6.62
C PRO A 656 -21.49 -18.38 6.38
N LEU A 657 -20.28 -18.09 5.89
CA LEU A 657 -19.22 -19.08 5.70
C LEU A 657 -18.15 -18.90 6.81
N ASP A 658 -17.55 -20.00 7.19
CA ASP A 658 -16.41 -19.98 8.12
C ASP A 658 -15.08 -19.68 7.42
N ALA A 659 -13.97 -19.75 8.17
CA ALA A 659 -12.64 -19.51 7.65
C ALA A 659 -12.18 -20.57 6.61
N THR A 660 -12.86 -21.70 6.52
CA THR A 660 -12.61 -22.78 5.55
C THR A 660 -13.55 -22.72 4.35
N MET A 661 -14.30 -21.63 4.20
CA MET A 661 -15.33 -21.48 3.15
C MET A 661 -16.51 -22.46 3.28
N SER A 662 -16.65 -23.15 4.43
CA SER A 662 -17.74 -24.04 4.72
C SER A 662 -18.95 -23.30 5.31
N PRO A 663 -20.19 -23.68 4.98
CA PRO A 663 -21.39 -23.11 5.60
C PRO A 663 -21.38 -23.27 7.11
N VAL A 664 -21.70 -22.20 7.83
CA VAL A 664 -21.91 -22.26 9.29
C VAL A 664 -23.24 -22.96 9.54
N MET A 665 -23.20 -24.26 9.78
CA MET A 665 -24.36 -25.15 9.78
C MET A 665 -25.50 -24.69 10.68
N SER A 666 -25.20 -24.15 11.86
CA SER A 666 -26.22 -23.63 12.79
C SER A 666 -26.93 -22.38 12.29
N ALA A 667 -26.33 -21.67 11.33
CA ALA A 667 -26.87 -20.43 10.78
C ALA A 667 -27.45 -20.61 9.38
N VAL A 668 -27.37 -21.81 8.79
CA VAL A 668 -27.94 -22.11 7.47
C VAL A 668 -29.44 -21.89 7.51
N GLN A 669 -29.93 -21.07 6.58
CA GLN A 669 -31.34 -20.91 6.26
C GLN A 669 -31.58 -21.32 4.82
N GLY A 670 -32.70 -21.98 4.55
CA GLY A 670 -32.98 -22.41 3.19
C GLY A 670 -34.37 -22.98 3.01
N LYS A 671 -34.73 -23.17 1.75
CA LYS A 671 -35.95 -23.87 1.35
C LYS A 671 -35.72 -24.56 0.01
N GLY A 672 -36.39 -25.62 -0.20
CA GLY A 672 -36.26 -26.36 -1.43
C GLY A 672 -37.35 -27.37 -1.67
N ALA A 673 -37.32 -27.93 -2.87
CA ALA A 673 -38.14 -29.06 -3.28
C ALA A 673 -37.24 -30.11 -3.94
N LEU A 674 -37.52 -31.35 -3.65
CA LEU A 674 -36.82 -32.50 -4.23
C LEU A 674 -37.85 -33.41 -4.86
N SER A 675 -37.60 -33.85 -6.07
CA SER A 675 -38.39 -34.83 -6.79
C SER A 675 -37.51 -35.97 -7.32
N THR A 676 -38.04 -37.19 -7.28
CA THR A 676 -37.31 -38.36 -7.76
C THR A 676 -38.27 -39.31 -8.46
N LYS A 677 -37.73 -40.01 -9.46
CA LYS A 677 -38.43 -41.09 -10.16
C LYS A 677 -37.66 -42.39 -9.97
N ASP A 678 -38.37 -43.49 -9.79
CA ASP A 678 -37.78 -44.84 -9.66
C ASP A 678 -36.66 -44.92 -8.60
N LEU A 679 -36.89 -44.27 -7.45
CA LEU A 679 -36.00 -44.31 -6.28
C LEU A 679 -35.93 -45.72 -5.71
N SER A 680 -34.71 -46.24 -5.48
CA SER A 680 -34.54 -47.48 -4.71
C SER A 680 -34.05 -47.18 -3.32
N LEU A 681 -34.72 -47.66 -2.33
CA LEU A 681 -34.40 -47.59 -0.91
C LEU A 681 -33.84 -48.92 -0.44
N SER A 682 -32.66 -48.88 0.21
CA SER A 682 -32.06 -50.07 0.85
C SER A 682 -31.21 -49.67 2.06
N GLY A 683 -31.27 -50.44 3.15
CA GLY A 683 -30.51 -50.19 4.35
C GLY A 683 -30.92 -48.95 5.16
N VAL A 684 -32.14 -48.44 4.92
CA VAL A 684 -32.71 -47.31 5.68
C VAL A 684 -33.34 -47.83 6.94
N LYS A 685 -32.72 -47.69 8.08
CA LYS A 685 -33.06 -48.33 9.36
C LYS A 685 -34.51 -48.13 9.82
N PHE A 686 -35.13 -46.95 9.63
CA PHE A 686 -36.52 -46.77 9.99
C PHE A 686 -37.48 -47.58 9.10
N ILE A 687 -37.13 -47.72 7.81
CA ILE A 687 -37.90 -48.58 6.88
C ILE A 687 -37.76 -50.03 7.25
N ASP A 688 -36.55 -50.47 7.67
CA ASP A 688 -36.35 -51.84 8.16
C ASP A 688 -37.22 -52.11 9.38
N GLN A 689 -37.34 -51.16 10.32
CA GLN A 689 -38.22 -51.29 11.50
C GLN A 689 -39.69 -51.32 11.08
N VAL A 690 -40.13 -50.47 10.16
CA VAL A 690 -41.49 -50.53 9.59
C VAL A 690 -41.75 -51.92 9.01
N ALA A 691 -40.84 -52.43 8.17
CA ALA A 691 -40.94 -53.75 7.56
C ALA A 691 -41.08 -54.88 8.57
N ASP A 692 -40.30 -54.79 9.65
CA ASP A 692 -40.35 -55.76 10.76
C ASP A 692 -41.68 -55.67 11.54
N ILE A 693 -42.18 -54.47 11.82
CA ILE A 693 -43.48 -54.25 12.52
C ILE A 693 -44.65 -54.80 11.69
N VAL A 694 -44.67 -54.51 10.35
CA VAL A 694 -45.75 -54.99 9.47
C VAL A 694 -45.50 -56.42 8.99
N LYS A 695 -44.41 -57.08 9.42
CA LYS A 695 -43.98 -58.44 9.07
C LYS A 695 -43.86 -58.66 7.53
N LYS A 696 -43.26 -57.70 6.83
CA LYS A 696 -43.04 -57.71 5.35
C LYS A 696 -41.60 -57.45 5.01
N PRO A 697 -40.67 -58.40 5.05
CA PRO A 697 -39.25 -58.22 4.73
C PRO A 697 -38.98 -57.64 3.34
N SER A 698 -39.88 -57.83 2.37
CA SER A 698 -39.76 -57.26 1.03
C SER A 698 -39.78 -55.73 0.99
N LEU A 699 -40.15 -55.04 2.08
CA LEU A 699 -40.11 -53.59 2.20
C LEU A 699 -38.70 -53.06 2.53
N LYS A 700 -37.73 -53.91 2.88
CA LYS A 700 -36.36 -53.50 3.20
C LYS A 700 -35.54 -53.12 1.97
N GLU A 701 -35.92 -53.63 0.79
CA GLU A 701 -35.42 -53.22 -0.52
C GLU A 701 -36.63 -52.96 -1.43
N ILE A 702 -36.90 -51.70 -1.66
CA ILE A 702 -38.14 -51.35 -2.41
C ILE A 702 -37.83 -50.20 -3.41
N LYS A 703 -38.50 -50.27 -4.54
CA LYS A 703 -38.58 -49.16 -5.49
C LYS A 703 -39.79 -48.26 -5.16
N VAL A 704 -39.50 -46.99 -5.00
CA VAL A 704 -40.46 -45.91 -4.77
C VAL A 704 -40.62 -45.11 -6.04
N LYS A 705 -41.85 -44.95 -6.49
CA LYS A 705 -42.15 -44.08 -7.64
C LYS A 705 -42.52 -42.69 -7.16
N ASP A 706 -42.13 -41.67 -7.90
CA ASP A 706 -42.62 -40.28 -7.86
C ASP A 706 -42.68 -39.70 -6.44
N LEU A 707 -41.51 -39.66 -5.74
CA LEU A 707 -41.41 -39.01 -4.45
C LEU A 707 -41.16 -37.51 -4.67
N ASN A 708 -41.99 -36.67 -4.06
CA ASN A 708 -41.84 -35.22 -4.01
C ASN A 708 -41.84 -34.76 -2.56
N ILE A 709 -40.80 -33.96 -2.18
CA ILE A 709 -40.62 -33.45 -0.84
C ILE A 709 -40.31 -31.97 -0.92
N ASP A 710 -41.14 -31.15 -0.27
CA ASP A 710 -40.86 -29.77 0.02
C ASP A 710 -40.25 -29.66 1.41
N PHE A 711 -39.21 -28.87 1.59
CA PHE A 711 -38.54 -28.71 2.86
C PHE A 711 -38.06 -27.28 3.11
N GLU A 712 -37.85 -26.97 4.40
CA GLU A 712 -37.25 -25.73 4.90
C GLU A 712 -36.09 -26.11 5.80
N ILE A 713 -34.98 -25.32 5.70
CA ILE A 713 -33.81 -25.45 6.57
C ILE A 713 -33.79 -24.22 7.46
N LYS A 714 -33.86 -24.43 8.76
CA LYS A 714 -33.81 -23.34 9.74
C LYS A 714 -33.35 -23.88 11.10
N ASP A 715 -32.60 -23.06 11.82
CA ASP A 715 -32.11 -23.34 13.18
C ASP A 715 -31.44 -24.72 13.30
N GLY A 716 -30.65 -25.10 12.31
CA GLY A 716 -29.95 -26.37 12.25
C GLY A 716 -30.85 -27.58 12.01
N ARG A 717 -32.05 -27.40 11.49
CA ARG A 717 -32.98 -28.50 11.18
C ARG A 717 -33.54 -28.37 9.77
N VAL A 718 -33.70 -29.53 9.12
CA VAL A 718 -34.45 -29.67 7.87
C VAL A 718 -35.88 -30.16 8.21
N THR A 719 -36.85 -29.31 7.97
CA THR A 719 -38.29 -29.63 8.21
C THR A 719 -38.98 -29.92 6.91
N THR A 720 -39.59 -31.09 6.74
CA THR A 720 -40.35 -31.48 5.56
C THR A 720 -41.82 -31.16 5.72
N LYS A 721 -42.42 -30.61 4.66
CA LYS A 721 -43.90 -30.56 4.57
C LYS A 721 -44.45 -31.97 4.44
N PRO A 722 -45.77 -32.20 4.70
CA PRO A 722 -46.41 -33.51 4.50
C PRO A 722 -46.15 -34.04 3.08
N PHE A 723 -45.59 -35.25 2.97
CA PHE A 723 -45.30 -35.93 1.73
C PHE A 723 -45.75 -37.39 1.78
N ASP A 724 -46.09 -37.94 0.61
CA ASP A 724 -46.50 -39.32 0.45
C ASP A 724 -45.32 -40.21 0.04
N LEU A 725 -45.13 -41.29 0.83
CA LEU A 725 -44.12 -42.32 0.56
C LEU A 725 -44.85 -43.65 0.33
N LYS A 726 -44.81 -44.14 -0.91
CA LYS A 726 -45.46 -45.42 -1.27
C LYS A 726 -44.44 -46.57 -1.16
N LEU A 727 -44.60 -47.41 -0.16
CA LEU A 727 -43.79 -48.61 0.08
C LEU A 727 -44.54 -49.87 -0.35
N GLY A 728 -44.35 -50.29 -1.61
CA GLY A 728 -45.13 -51.35 -2.17
C GLY A 728 -46.65 -51.05 -2.17
N ASP A 729 -47.41 -51.79 -1.44
CA ASP A 729 -48.87 -51.61 -1.27
C ASP A 729 -49.26 -50.69 -0.11
N TYR A 730 -48.30 -50.24 0.67
CA TYR A 730 -48.50 -49.33 1.82
C TYR A 730 -48.28 -47.87 1.38
N ASN A 731 -49.16 -46.98 1.76
CA ASN A 731 -49.01 -45.55 1.57
C ASN A 731 -48.78 -44.88 2.94
N MET A 732 -47.67 -44.17 3.04
CA MET A 732 -47.32 -43.43 4.24
C MET A 732 -47.34 -41.92 3.91
N ASN A 733 -48.04 -41.14 4.73
CA ASN A 733 -48.02 -39.71 4.66
C ASN A 733 -47.18 -39.22 5.88
N LEU A 734 -46.04 -38.59 5.64
CA LEU A 734 -45.06 -38.24 6.66
C LEU A 734 -44.79 -36.74 6.64
N SER A 735 -44.56 -36.15 7.82
CA SER A 735 -44.02 -34.81 7.99
C SER A 735 -43.19 -34.77 9.27
N GLY A 736 -42.13 -33.97 9.27
CA GLY A 736 -41.27 -33.91 10.43
C GLY A 736 -39.96 -33.19 10.18
N SER A 737 -38.99 -33.39 11.03
CA SER A 737 -37.69 -32.72 10.87
C SER A 737 -36.51 -33.62 11.22
N THR A 738 -35.37 -33.26 10.61
CA THR A 738 -34.06 -33.84 10.85
C THR A 738 -33.11 -32.75 11.35
N GLY A 739 -32.44 -32.96 12.49
CA GLY A 739 -31.46 -32.03 13.04
C GLY A 739 -30.03 -32.30 12.56
N LEU A 740 -29.16 -31.30 12.70
CA LEU A 740 -27.71 -31.42 12.51
C LEU A 740 -27.06 -32.48 13.43
N ASP A 741 -27.63 -32.69 14.58
CA ASP A 741 -27.28 -33.76 15.54
C ASP A 741 -27.78 -35.14 15.10
N GLN A 742 -28.28 -35.26 13.88
CA GLN A 742 -28.90 -36.46 13.32
C GLN A 742 -30.17 -36.93 14.06
N THR A 743 -30.71 -36.13 14.97
CA THR A 743 -32.00 -36.42 15.57
C THR A 743 -33.13 -36.37 14.53
N ILE A 744 -34.07 -37.27 14.57
CA ILE A 744 -35.23 -37.31 13.69
C ILE A 744 -36.48 -37.22 14.55
N ASP A 745 -37.46 -36.48 14.02
CA ASP A 745 -38.78 -36.34 14.64
C ASP A 745 -39.83 -36.22 13.51
N TYR A 746 -40.40 -37.35 13.17
CA TYR A 746 -41.42 -37.44 12.11
C TYR A 746 -42.68 -38.03 12.69
N THR A 747 -43.76 -37.46 12.24
CA THR A 747 -45.14 -38.00 12.51
C THR A 747 -45.81 -38.27 11.16
N GLY A 748 -46.73 -39.16 11.17
CA GLY A 748 -47.50 -39.47 9.94
C GLY A 748 -48.51 -40.53 10.09
N LYS A 749 -48.98 -40.96 8.96
CA LYS A 749 -50.06 -42.02 8.88
C LYS A 749 -49.60 -43.09 7.90
N ILE A 750 -49.81 -44.32 8.25
CA ILE A 750 -49.63 -45.47 7.36
C ILE A 750 -51.00 -46.04 6.99
N THR A 751 -51.26 -46.11 5.69
CA THR A 751 -52.50 -46.74 5.16
C THR A 751 -52.20 -48.17 4.74
N MET A 752 -52.97 -49.09 5.28
CA MET A 752 -52.79 -50.51 5.04
C MET A 752 -53.32 -50.90 3.66
N PRO A 753 -52.70 -51.91 2.98
CA PRO A 753 -53.09 -52.31 1.64
C PRO A 753 -54.51 -52.89 1.55
N ALA A 754 -55.12 -52.69 0.39
CA ALA A 754 -56.44 -53.27 0.13
C ALA A 754 -56.36 -54.82 -0.01
N GLY A 755 -57.19 -55.53 0.77
CA GLY A 755 -57.28 -56.99 0.74
C GLY A 755 -56.98 -57.69 2.03
N GLY A 756 -57.59 -58.71 2.41
CA GLY A 756 -57.42 -59.51 3.61
C GLY A 756 -57.85 -58.81 4.92
N ILE A 757 -57.36 -59.29 6.05
CA ILE A 757 -57.71 -58.74 7.36
C ILE A 757 -57.07 -57.33 7.54
N ALA A 758 -55.93 -57.05 6.90
CA ALA A 758 -55.20 -55.74 6.96
C ALA A 758 -56.00 -54.57 6.35
N SER A 759 -56.79 -54.77 5.33
CA SER A 759 -57.64 -53.73 4.70
C SER A 759 -58.72 -53.18 5.66
N LYS A 760 -59.09 -53.96 6.65
CA LYS A 760 -60.06 -53.55 7.68
C LYS A 760 -59.45 -52.63 8.76
N LEU A 761 -58.14 -52.48 8.75
CA LEU A 761 -57.41 -51.65 9.74
C LEU A 761 -57.36 -50.18 9.35
N GLY A 762 -57.53 -49.86 8.06
CA GLY A 762 -57.56 -48.48 7.56
C GLY A 762 -56.22 -47.74 7.67
N THR A 763 -56.25 -46.52 8.14
CA THR A 763 -55.08 -45.65 8.32
C THR A 763 -54.72 -45.56 9.81
N VAL A 764 -53.42 -45.63 10.12
CA VAL A 764 -52.91 -45.70 11.49
C VAL A 764 -51.86 -44.62 11.66
N ASP A 765 -51.88 -44.00 12.84
CA ASP A 765 -50.85 -42.97 13.19
C ASP A 765 -49.51 -43.66 13.51
N MET A 766 -48.42 -43.00 13.07
CA MET A 766 -47.08 -43.47 13.31
C MET A 766 -46.15 -42.29 13.71
N THR A 767 -45.13 -42.62 14.44
CA THR A 767 -44.07 -41.70 14.82
C THR A 767 -42.70 -42.32 14.53
N ILE A 768 -41.75 -41.50 14.11
CA ILE A 768 -40.35 -41.91 13.90
C ILE A 768 -39.51 -40.91 14.64
N GLY A 769 -38.92 -41.31 15.76
CA GLY A 769 -38.03 -40.49 16.59
C GLY A 769 -36.66 -41.12 16.72
N GLY A 770 -35.84 -40.59 17.62
CA GLY A 770 -34.51 -41.08 17.86
C GLY A 770 -33.45 -40.40 16.94
N THR A 771 -32.54 -41.19 16.40
CA THR A 771 -31.52 -40.72 15.43
C THR A 771 -31.56 -41.56 14.14
N PHE A 772 -30.97 -41.07 13.04
CA PHE A 772 -30.81 -41.84 11.79
C PHE A 772 -30.14 -43.22 12.02
N THR A 773 -29.17 -43.27 12.90
CA THR A 773 -28.42 -44.51 13.25
C THR A 773 -29.17 -45.42 14.20
N SER A 774 -30.12 -44.86 15.00
CA SER A 774 -30.94 -45.61 15.97
C SER A 774 -32.38 -45.04 16.00
N PRO A 775 -33.15 -45.22 14.91
CA PRO A 775 -34.51 -44.73 14.86
C PRO A 775 -35.41 -45.51 15.84
N LYS A 776 -36.50 -44.89 16.28
CA LYS A 776 -37.54 -45.49 17.09
C LYS A 776 -38.87 -45.31 16.36
N VAL A 777 -39.37 -46.37 15.77
CA VAL A 777 -40.66 -46.34 15.06
C VAL A 777 -41.76 -46.77 16.04
N GLY A 778 -42.72 -45.90 16.25
CA GLY A 778 -43.96 -46.17 16.96
C GLY A 778 -45.15 -46.27 16.05
N ILE A 779 -45.95 -47.31 16.13
CA ILE A 779 -47.26 -47.44 15.43
C ILE A 779 -48.29 -47.57 16.54
N ASP A 780 -49.35 -46.76 16.50
CA ASP A 780 -50.41 -46.84 17.49
C ASP A 780 -51.27 -48.07 17.25
N MET A 781 -50.79 -49.20 17.78
CA MET A 781 -51.51 -50.51 17.73
C MET A 781 -52.86 -50.51 18.49
N ALA A 782 -53.07 -49.56 19.42
CA ALA A 782 -54.35 -49.44 20.12
C ALA A 782 -55.38 -48.72 19.24
N SER A 783 -55.00 -47.79 18.41
CA SER A 783 -55.89 -47.21 17.37
C SER A 783 -56.22 -48.22 16.28
N LEU A 784 -55.25 -49.07 15.92
CA LEU A 784 -55.44 -50.22 15.04
C LEU A 784 -56.54 -51.17 15.55
N ALA A 785 -56.43 -51.56 16.77
CA ALA A 785 -57.40 -52.45 17.43
C ALA A 785 -58.83 -51.83 17.53
N ARG A 786 -58.90 -50.52 17.82
CA ARG A 786 -60.14 -49.73 17.84
C ARG A 786 -60.78 -49.63 16.46
N ASN A 787 -60.01 -49.25 15.43
CA ASN A 787 -60.51 -49.14 14.04
C ASN A 787 -61.02 -50.52 13.53
N ALA A 788 -60.25 -51.57 13.82
CA ALA A 788 -60.66 -52.92 13.49
C ALA A 788 -61.98 -53.32 14.17
N ALA A 789 -62.15 -52.98 15.46
CA ALA A 789 -63.34 -53.21 16.19
C ALA A 789 -64.57 -52.40 15.71
N GLU A 790 -64.36 -51.12 15.41
CA GLU A 790 -65.36 -50.21 14.80
C GLU A 790 -65.83 -50.70 13.43
N GLN A 791 -64.88 -51.09 12.56
CA GLN A 791 -65.29 -51.67 11.27
C GLN A 791 -65.94 -53.04 11.34
N ALA A 792 -65.50 -53.89 12.26
CA ALA A 792 -66.17 -55.14 12.50
C ALA A 792 -67.57 -54.91 13.04
N LEU A 793 -67.79 -53.93 13.90
CA LEU A 793 -69.09 -53.49 14.38
C LEU A 793 -69.91 -52.83 13.33
N LYS A 794 -69.36 -52.01 12.42
CA LYS A 794 -70.09 -51.51 11.24
C LYS A 794 -70.43 -52.60 10.25
N GLY A 795 -69.53 -53.53 9.94
CA GLY A 795 -69.77 -54.65 9.08
C GLY A 795 -70.82 -55.67 9.66
N LEU A 796 -70.86 -55.80 10.98
CA LEU A 796 -71.95 -56.54 11.72
C LEU A 796 -73.24 -55.71 11.63
N GLY A 797 -73.20 -54.39 11.71
CA GLY A 797 -74.35 -53.51 11.62
C GLY A 797 -75.01 -53.58 10.22
N GLU A 798 -74.20 -53.59 9.17
CA GLU A 798 -74.66 -53.71 7.76
C GLU A 798 -75.19 -55.11 7.45
N LYS A 799 -74.59 -56.16 8.01
CA LYS A 799 -75.11 -57.54 7.88
C LYS A 799 -76.40 -57.82 8.67
N LEU A 800 -76.66 -57.07 9.71
CA LEU A 800 -77.77 -57.13 10.55
C LEU A 800 -78.93 -56.18 10.21
N GLY A 801 -78.68 -55.24 9.26
CA GLY A 801 -79.59 -54.18 8.86
C GLY A 801 -80.68 -54.69 7.85
N ASN A 802 -80.53 -55.87 7.32
CA ASN A 802 -81.47 -56.39 6.24
C ASN A 802 -82.60 -57.26 6.82
N ASP A 803 -82.73 -57.43 8.14
CA ASP A 803 -83.87 -58.14 8.72
C ASP A 803 -84.72 -57.19 9.61
N SER A 804 -85.87 -56.83 9.03
CA SER A 804 -86.82 -55.83 9.58
C SER A 804 -87.77 -56.38 10.66
N LYS A 805 -87.29 -56.98 11.78
CA LYS A 805 -88.01 -57.12 13.04
C LYS A 805 -87.04 -57.36 14.21
N GLY A 806 -86.70 -56.36 14.91
CA GLY A 806 -85.88 -56.48 16.15
C GLY A 806 -84.94 -55.34 16.46
N SER A 807 -85.16 -54.11 15.97
CA SER A 807 -84.18 -53.06 15.88
C SER A 807 -83.79 -52.34 17.16
N GLU A 808 -84.60 -52.32 18.21
CA GLU A 808 -84.31 -51.55 19.47
C GLU A 808 -83.35 -52.22 20.50
N LYS A 809 -83.55 -53.58 20.61
CA LYS A 809 -82.62 -54.32 21.51
C LYS A 809 -81.24 -54.47 20.93
N LYS A 810 -81.05 -54.45 19.63
CA LYS A 810 -79.73 -54.54 18.97
C LYS A 810 -78.97 -53.23 18.96
N LYS A 811 -79.62 -52.08 18.83
CA LYS A 811 -79.00 -50.76 18.98
C LYS A 811 -78.43 -50.50 20.36
N SER A 812 -79.17 -51.03 21.40
CA SER A 812 -78.71 -50.91 22.80
C SER A 812 -77.48 -51.77 23.09
N VAL A 813 -77.34 -52.95 22.47
CA VAL A 813 -76.10 -53.76 22.63
C VAL A 813 -74.92 -53.19 21.93
N ILE A 814 -75.10 -52.61 20.74
CA ILE A 814 -74.08 -51.97 19.98
C ILE A 814 -73.65 -50.70 20.71
N ASN A 815 -74.54 -49.88 21.20
CA ASN A 815 -74.20 -48.67 21.93
C ASN A 815 -73.53 -48.98 23.30
N LYS A 816 -73.95 -50.07 23.99
CA LYS A 816 -73.27 -50.53 25.20
C LYS A 816 -71.84 -51.05 24.93
N ALA A 817 -71.59 -51.70 23.79
CA ALA A 817 -70.28 -52.15 23.39
C ALA A 817 -69.38 -50.94 23.03
N LEU A 818 -69.94 -49.94 22.30
CA LEU A 818 -69.22 -48.68 22.02
C LEU A 818 -68.88 -47.84 23.26
N ASP A 819 -69.79 -47.82 24.27
CA ASP A 819 -69.56 -47.12 25.54
C ASP A 819 -68.53 -47.83 26.42
N LEU A 820 -68.42 -49.14 26.35
CA LEU A 820 -67.38 -49.93 27.04
C LEU A 820 -66.01 -49.71 26.48
N PHE A 821 -65.90 -49.39 25.15
CA PHE A 821 -64.67 -49.03 24.51
C PHE A 821 -64.26 -47.52 24.73
N LYS A 822 -65.23 -46.64 24.99
CA LYS A 822 -65.02 -45.27 25.34
C LYS A 822 -64.61 -45.07 26.84
N LYS A 823 -64.87 -45.99 27.69
CA LYS A 823 -64.57 -45.91 29.14
C LYS A 823 -63.20 -46.46 29.59
N LYS A 824 -62.32 -46.92 28.66
CA LYS A 824 -60.96 -47.30 28.96
C LYS A 824 -60.01 -46.28 28.27
N LYS A 825 -60.05 -45.05 28.74
CA LYS A 825 -58.92 -44.05 28.62
C LYS A 825 -58.17 -44.09 29.94
#